data_ea4860bfddcc341a6039cb39c863445a
#
_entry.id   ea4860bfddcc341a6039cb39c863445a
#
_cell.length_a   1.000
_cell.length_b   1.000
_cell.length_c   1.000
_cell.angle_alpha   90.00
_cell.angle_beta   90.00
_cell.angle_gamma   90.00
#
_symmetry.space_group_name_H-M   'P 1'
#
loop_
_entity.id
_entity.type
_entity.pdbx_description
1 polymer ?
#
loop_
_entity_poly.entity_id
_entity_poly.type
_entity_poly.pdbx_seq_one_letter_code
_entity_poly.pdbx_strand_id
1 'polypeptide(L)'
;MRLLLTTIPLILMTGASPSPAQGTKIDYERAAQLPASTAGRVFRDRVQPHWNPQGTSFWYQLDSPTGTKEIWEITTATGARKSLASAPTTTPAPTQKNEPRPSRPEGAATTLNIENNRPEPVHVYWIDPDGQWHNQGGIRSGSSHTQPTRAGHVFIVLGPTGEKIATIEAETAATKLVLDGFSPPPQAGEPAPAPPPTPAPAPRPFSARIDGHALVITPQVGGAPLAPGADGTAENAYREPIVWSPQGTRLACLRVRPAPTRTIHLLESSPRDQLQPKLRTLNYAKPGDIIDEPHIALINLDTQESIPVDNSLFSNPWSIEDMRWSPDGRELSFLYNQRGHAVMRWLAVNGSTGAVRTVIEESSRTFIDYTNKIWHQWLEDTGEIIWMSERDGWNHLHLIDFQSGTTKNQITRGPWVVRRVEHVDTVNRQIWFAAMGVRPEQSPYHVHLCRINFDGTGLVILTAGDGTHTWEFAPGRATFLDRWSRVDQPAVTELRRSTDGSLICEVERGDATALLATGWRAPERFVAKGRDQTTDIHGIILRPTHFDPSKKYPVIEKIYAGPQDHFVPQTFSLMTRDRQIGELGFIMVQIDGMGTNWRHKSFHDVCWKNLHDAGFPDRMAWLKAAAARFPELDLERVGIYGGSAGGQSAMRALIDHGDFYQAAAADCGCHDNRMDKIWWNEQWMGWPVDAS
;
A
#
# COMPACT_ATOMS: atom_id res chain seq x y z
N MET A 1 -56.61 -20.36 -44.20
CA MET A 1 -55.70 -19.67 -43.25
C MET A 1 -56.41 -19.61 -41.88
N ARG A 2 -56.23 -20.66 -41.05
CA ARG A 2 -56.88 -20.76 -39.74
C ARG A 2 -55.85 -20.34 -38.67
N LEU A 3 -56.16 -19.29 -37.92
CA LEU A 3 -55.41 -18.89 -36.73
C LEU A 3 -55.69 -19.91 -35.63
N LEU A 4 -54.65 -20.60 -35.14
CA LEU A 4 -54.70 -21.31 -33.87
C LEU A 4 -54.37 -20.32 -32.74
N LEU A 5 -55.33 -19.99 -31.91
CA LEU A 5 -55.14 -19.39 -30.61
C LEU A 5 -54.71 -20.46 -29.63
N THR A 6 -53.46 -20.44 -29.24
CA THR A 6 -52.96 -21.21 -28.09
C THR A 6 -53.21 -20.42 -26.82
N THR A 7 -54.15 -20.89 -26.01
CA THR A 7 -54.37 -20.42 -24.64
C THR A 7 -53.23 -20.86 -23.75
N ILE A 8 -52.44 -19.89 -23.24
CA ILE A 8 -51.46 -20.11 -22.19
C ILE A 8 -52.23 -20.25 -20.87
N PRO A 9 -52.10 -21.34 -20.12
CA PRO A 9 -52.74 -21.41 -18.79
C PRO A 9 -52.05 -20.44 -17.84
N LEU A 10 -52.80 -19.52 -17.28
CA LEU A 10 -52.39 -18.66 -16.17
C LEU A 10 -52.23 -19.56 -14.94
N ILE A 11 -51.00 -19.94 -14.63
CA ILE A 11 -50.67 -20.58 -13.36
C ILE A 11 -50.86 -19.55 -12.27
N LEU A 12 -51.92 -19.62 -11.51
CA LEU A 12 -52.06 -18.96 -10.24
C LEU A 12 -50.95 -19.49 -9.33
N MET A 13 -49.92 -18.67 -9.11
CA MET A 13 -49.02 -18.92 -8.01
C MET A 13 -49.83 -18.74 -6.71
N THR A 14 -50.22 -19.85 -6.10
CA THR A 14 -50.74 -19.91 -4.75
C THR A 14 -49.71 -19.28 -3.83
N GLY A 15 -50.12 -18.31 -3.05
CA GLY A 15 -49.31 -17.44 -2.21
C GLY A 15 -48.27 -18.18 -1.43
N ALA A 16 -47.00 -17.96 -1.79
CA ALA A 16 -45.91 -18.16 -0.88
C ALA A 16 -46.17 -17.19 0.28
N SER A 17 -46.42 -17.71 1.45
CA SER A 17 -46.42 -16.89 2.69
C SER A 17 -45.13 -16.12 2.68
N PRO A 18 -45.15 -14.79 2.91
CA PRO A 18 -43.89 -14.03 2.96
C PRO A 18 -43.01 -14.70 4.00
N SER A 19 -41.84 -15.17 3.57
CA SER A 19 -40.82 -15.67 4.50
C SER A 19 -40.59 -14.56 5.54
N PRO A 20 -40.71 -14.85 6.84
CA PRO A 20 -40.48 -13.79 7.84
C PRO A 20 -39.11 -13.20 7.63
N ALA A 21 -39.00 -11.89 7.62
CA ALA A 21 -37.69 -11.20 7.52
C ALA A 21 -36.79 -11.72 8.65
N GLN A 22 -35.50 -11.89 8.35
CA GLN A 22 -34.55 -12.24 9.39
C GLN A 22 -34.50 -11.10 10.42
N GLY A 23 -34.60 -11.46 11.69
CA GLY A 23 -34.68 -10.50 12.79
C GLY A 23 -36.08 -9.93 13.05
N THR A 24 -36.32 -9.56 14.28
CA THR A 24 -37.52 -8.88 14.74
C THR A 24 -37.31 -7.36 14.67
N LYS A 25 -38.38 -6.58 14.87
CA LYS A 25 -38.29 -5.10 15.00
C LYS A 25 -37.25 -4.70 16.06
N ILE A 26 -37.19 -5.41 17.19
CA ILE A 26 -36.23 -5.15 18.28
C ILE A 26 -34.80 -5.37 17.80
N ASP A 27 -34.55 -6.37 16.95
CA ASP A 27 -33.23 -6.65 16.41
C ASP A 27 -32.75 -5.52 15.48
N TYR A 28 -33.65 -4.98 14.64
CA TYR A 28 -33.34 -3.80 13.81
C TYR A 28 -33.09 -2.54 14.64
N GLU A 29 -33.88 -2.31 15.70
CA GLU A 29 -33.69 -1.19 16.61
C GLU A 29 -32.34 -1.29 17.34
N ARG A 30 -31.95 -2.50 17.79
CA ARG A 30 -30.67 -2.76 18.44
C ARG A 30 -29.50 -2.56 17.44
N ALA A 31 -29.63 -3.07 16.23
CA ALA A 31 -28.64 -2.84 15.17
C ALA A 31 -28.44 -1.35 14.88
N ALA A 32 -29.53 -0.59 14.81
CA ALA A 32 -29.45 0.86 14.58
C ALA A 32 -28.81 1.63 15.76
N GLN A 33 -29.01 1.16 17.00
CA GLN A 33 -28.44 1.78 18.20
C GLN A 33 -27.00 1.38 18.49
N LEU A 34 -26.49 0.29 17.88
CA LEU A 34 -25.18 -0.25 18.16
C LEU A 34 -24.03 0.79 18.02
N PRO A 35 -23.98 1.64 16.96
CA PRO A 35 -22.95 2.66 16.85
C PRO A 35 -22.90 3.61 18.06
N ALA A 36 -24.05 4.10 18.49
CA ALA A 36 -24.15 5.03 19.61
C ALA A 36 -23.87 4.36 20.97
N SER A 37 -24.26 3.10 21.14
CA SER A 37 -24.03 2.36 22.39
C SER A 37 -22.57 1.92 22.58
N THR A 38 -21.78 1.80 21.52
CA THR A 38 -20.38 1.30 21.56
C THR A 38 -19.34 2.40 21.35
N ALA A 39 -19.68 3.53 20.71
CA ALA A 39 -18.73 4.61 20.46
C ALA A 39 -18.21 5.21 21.77
N GLY A 40 -16.90 5.50 21.81
CA GLY A 40 -16.24 6.12 22.96
C GLY A 40 -16.18 5.24 24.23
N ARG A 41 -16.32 3.92 24.08
CA ARG A 41 -16.34 2.96 25.21
C ARG A 41 -15.01 2.20 25.38
N VAL A 42 -13.99 2.54 24.62
CA VAL A 42 -12.62 2.05 24.80
C VAL A 42 -11.75 3.21 25.21
N PHE A 43 -11.02 3.05 26.30
CA PHE A 43 -10.17 4.09 26.87
C PHE A 43 -8.70 3.64 26.84
N ARG A 44 -7.77 4.58 26.92
CA ARG A 44 -6.32 4.32 27.00
C ARG A 44 -5.73 3.54 25.80
N ASP A 45 -6.49 3.36 24.73
CA ASP A 45 -6.08 2.60 23.55
C ASP A 45 -5.28 3.45 22.54
N ARG A 46 -5.16 4.76 22.77
CA ARG A 46 -4.45 5.70 21.90
C ARG A 46 -3.51 6.58 22.70
N VAL A 47 -2.23 6.32 22.56
CA VAL A 47 -1.16 7.19 23.05
C VAL A 47 -0.62 7.96 21.86
N GLN A 48 -0.71 9.29 21.92
CA GLN A 48 -0.07 10.19 20.96
C GLN A 48 1.08 10.89 21.67
N PRO A 49 2.34 10.50 21.42
CA PRO A 49 3.46 11.06 22.13
C PRO A 49 3.81 12.46 21.61
N HIS A 50 4.20 13.34 22.54
CA HIS A 50 4.83 14.61 22.25
C HIS A 50 6.26 14.55 22.78
N TRP A 51 7.19 14.16 21.91
CA TRP A 51 8.59 13.97 22.26
C TRP A 51 9.27 15.31 22.58
N ASN A 52 10.17 15.31 23.55
CA ASN A 52 11.14 16.40 23.64
C ASN A 52 12.19 16.26 22.51
N PRO A 53 12.85 17.36 22.10
CA PRO A 53 13.78 17.32 20.96
C PRO A 53 14.95 16.35 21.11
N GLN A 54 15.34 15.99 22.33
CA GLN A 54 16.43 15.06 22.64
C GLN A 54 15.98 13.61 22.74
N GLY A 55 14.66 13.33 22.67
CA GLY A 55 14.13 11.98 22.82
C GLY A 55 14.27 11.38 24.22
N THR A 56 14.60 12.20 25.24
CA THR A 56 14.82 11.75 26.64
C THR A 56 13.53 11.68 27.45
N SER A 57 12.47 12.31 26.99
CA SER A 57 11.10 12.20 27.53
C SER A 57 10.05 12.48 26.46
N PHE A 58 8.84 12.06 26.74
CA PHE A 58 7.63 12.48 25.98
C PHE A 58 6.47 12.64 26.94
N TRP A 59 5.52 13.49 26.59
CA TRP A 59 4.26 13.58 27.28
C TRP A 59 3.10 13.19 26.34
N TYR A 60 1.99 12.76 26.92
CA TYR A 60 0.76 12.42 26.18
C TYR A 60 -0.46 12.70 27.05
N GLN A 61 -1.62 12.78 26.38
CA GLN A 61 -2.91 13.02 27.02
C GLN A 61 -3.88 11.89 26.73
N LEU A 62 -4.67 11.54 27.72
CA LEU A 62 -5.75 10.55 27.63
C LEU A 62 -7.07 11.14 28.10
N ASP A 63 -8.16 10.67 27.52
CA ASP A 63 -9.50 10.86 28.06
C ASP A 63 -9.81 9.74 29.05
N SER A 64 -10.25 10.11 30.25
CA SER A 64 -10.68 9.15 31.27
C SER A 64 -12.16 8.75 31.06
N PRO A 65 -12.61 7.61 31.63
CA PRO A 65 -14.02 7.22 31.61
C PRO A 65 -14.98 8.26 32.22
N THR A 66 -14.45 9.13 33.08
CA THR A 66 -15.23 10.19 33.75
C THR A 66 -15.25 11.48 32.96
N GLY A 67 -14.64 11.53 31.75
CA GLY A 67 -14.58 12.73 30.90
C GLY A 67 -13.51 13.74 31.31
N THR A 68 -12.65 13.41 32.27
CA THR A 68 -11.48 14.22 32.65
C THR A 68 -10.27 13.86 31.77
N LYS A 69 -9.39 14.85 31.56
CA LYS A 69 -8.14 14.63 30.82
C LYS A 69 -7.01 14.31 31.80
N GLU A 70 -6.31 13.24 31.54
CA GLU A 70 -5.11 12.87 32.25
C GLU A 70 -3.90 13.16 31.37
N ILE A 71 -2.88 13.83 31.94
CA ILE A 71 -1.66 14.17 31.20
C ILE A 71 -0.49 13.53 31.92
N TRP A 72 0.33 12.83 31.17
CA TRP A 72 1.45 12.05 31.69
C TRP A 72 2.74 12.38 30.95
N GLU A 73 3.85 12.39 31.67
CA GLU A 73 5.20 12.44 31.12
C GLU A 73 5.96 11.16 31.46
N ILE A 74 6.68 10.62 30.47
CA ILE A 74 7.54 9.43 30.61
C ILE A 74 8.98 9.83 30.34
N THR A 75 9.90 9.46 31.25
CA THR A 75 11.34 9.53 31.02
C THR A 75 11.80 8.28 30.28
N THR A 76 12.40 8.43 29.10
CA THR A 76 12.69 7.27 28.21
C THR A 76 13.75 6.32 28.74
N ALA A 77 14.73 6.83 29.51
CA ALA A 77 15.81 5.99 30.05
C ALA A 77 15.31 4.97 31.09
N THR A 78 14.32 5.36 31.90
CA THR A 78 13.88 4.57 33.08
C THR A 78 12.43 4.12 33.02
N GLY A 79 11.61 4.68 32.12
CA GLY A 79 10.17 4.47 32.10
C GLY A 79 9.43 5.17 33.26
N ALA A 80 10.11 6.04 34.01
CA ALA A 80 9.49 6.76 35.12
C ALA A 80 8.34 7.64 34.62
N ARG A 81 7.17 7.47 35.24
CA ARG A 81 5.91 8.14 34.87
C ARG A 81 5.58 9.25 35.89
N LYS A 82 5.22 10.42 35.38
CA LYS A 82 4.84 11.59 36.19
C LYS A 82 3.52 12.16 35.66
N SER A 83 2.55 12.39 36.55
CA SER A 83 1.34 13.15 36.21
C SER A 83 1.65 14.64 36.11
N LEU A 84 1.08 15.28 35.09
CA LEU A 84 1.19 16.71 34.87
C LEU A 84 -0.16 17.39 35.09
N ALA A 85 -0.17 18.57 35.72
CA ALA A 85 -1.38 19.36 35.96
C ALA A 85 -1.91 20.01 34.65
N SER A 86 -1.03 20.25 33.68
CA SER A 86 -1.34 20.79 32.36
C SER A 86 -0.34 20.30 31.33
N ALA A 87 -0.74 20.32 30.07
CA ALA A 87 0.18 20.02 28.97
C ALA A 87 1.38 21.01 29.02
N PRO A 88 2.63 20.50 28.92
CA PRO A 88 3.79 21.38 28.83
C PRO A 88 3.60 22.35 27.66
N THR A 89 3.95 23.63 27.91
CA THR A 89 3.96 24.61 26.85
C THR A 89 5.14 24.25 25.93
N THR A 90 4.90 23.42 24.95
CA THR A 90 5.86 23.24 23.87
C THR A 90 5.90 24.57 23.14
N THR A 91 7.08 25.22 23.08
CA THR A 91 7.30 26.23 22.05
C THR A 91 7.07 25.50 20.74
N PRO A 92 6.04 25.83 19.96
CA PRO A 92 5.79 25.09 18.73
C PRO A 92 7.03 25.26 17.86
N ALA A 93 7.62 24.18 17.38
CA ALA A 93 8.23 24.25 16.07
C ALA A 93 7.18 24.93 15.18
N PRO A 94 7.53 25.83 14.26
CA PRO A 94 6.58 26.69 13.57
C PRO A 94 5.48 25.79 13.01
N THR A 95 4.35 25.79 13.70
CA THR A 95 3.13 25.07 13.28
C THR A 95 2.74 25.69 11.97
N GLN A 96 2.96 24.96 10.90
CA GLN A 96 2.29 25.24 9.66
C GLN A 96 0.79 25.22 9.98
N LYS A 97 0.19 26.41 9.94
CA LYS A 97 -1.26 26.60 10.01
C LYS A 97 -1.88 26.00 8.74
N ASN A 98 -2.12 24.70 8.75
CA ASN A 98 -2.57 24.03 7.53
C ASN A 98 -3.83 23.24 7.80
N GLU A 99 -4.91 23.95 8.17
CA GLU A 99 -6.22 23.42 7.86
C GLU A 99 -6.46 23.50 6.35
N PRO A 100 -7.08 22.47 5.73
CA PRO A 100 -7.42 22.50 4.34
C PRO A 100 -8.31 23.70 4.04
N ARG A 101 -7.84 24.59 3.20
CA ARG A 101 -8.60 25.76 2.74
C ARG A 101 -8.56 25.83 1.23
N PRO A 102 -9.55 26.43 0.54
CA PRO A 102 -9.50 26.67 -0.89
C PRO A 102 -8.23 27.43 -1.31
N SER A 103 -7.69 27.07 -2.46
CA SER A 103 -6.59 27.77 -3.10
C SER A 103 -7.00 29.20 -3.50
N ARG A 104 -6.03 30.10 -3.55
CA ARG A 104 -6.26 31.44 -4.12
C ARG A 104 -6.33 31.32 -5.64
N PRO A 105 -7.29 32.00 -6.32
CA PRO A 105 -7.44 31.88 -7.77
C PRO A 105 -6.29 32.51 -8.55
N GLU A 106 -5.55 33.46 -7.95
CA GLU A 106 -4.47 34.22 -8.59
C GLU A 106 -3.17 34.08 -7.80
N GLY A 107 -2.05 33.90 -8.51
CA GLY A 107 -0.71 33.84 -7.92
C GLY A 107 0.37 33.74 -8.99
N ALA A 108 1.60 34.15 -8.66
CA ALA A 108 2.75 33.98 -9.54
C ALA A 108 3.00 32.50 -9.83
N ALA A 109 3.45 32.18 -11.04
CA ALA A 109 3.86 30.81 -11.37
C ALA A 109 5.03 30.39 -10.48
N THR A 110 4.94 29.18 -9.92
CA THR A 110 5.94 28.59 -9.02
C THR A 110 5.94 27.07 -9.18
N THR A 111 6.76 26.39 -8.41
CA THR A 111 6.81 24.91 -8.37
C THR A 111 6.70 24.42 -6.93
N LEU A 112 5.97 23.32 -6.75
CA LEU A 112 5.95 22.54 -5.52
C LEU A 112 6.69 21.24 -5.76
N ASN A 113 7.75 20.98 -5.00
CA ASN A 113 8.46 19.71 -5.00
C ASN A 113 8.10 18.93 -3.73
N ILE A 114 7.52 17.76 -3.89
CA ILE A 114 7.16 16.86 -2.79
C ILE A 114 8.07 15.64 -2.85
N GLU A 115 8.80 15.41 -1.80
CA GLU A 115 9.72 14.29 -1.63
C GLU A 115 9.14 13.33 -0.59
N ASN A 116 8.84 12.10 -1.01
CA ASN A 116 8.24 11.09 -0.13
C ASN A 116 9.32 10.14 0.39
N ASN A 117 9.89 10.44 1.53
CA ASN A 117 10.82 9.54 2.25
C ASN A 117 10.08 8.58 3.20
N ARG A 118 8.75 8.55 3.17
CA ARG A 118 7.95 7.61 3.94
C ARG A 118 8.01 6.22 3.29
N PRO A 119 7.86 5.14 4.06
CA PRO A 119 7.85 3.77 3.53
C PRO A 119 6.61 3.46 2.66
N GLU A 120 5.57 4.29 2.73
CA GLU A 120 4.29 4.09 2.05
C GLU A 120 4.10 5.10 0.94
N PRO A 121 3.41 4.74 -0.16
CA PRO A 121 3.04 5.70 -1.18
C PRO A 121 2.07 6.73 -0.61
N VAL A 122 2.13 7.95 -1.13
CA VAL A 122 1.21 9.03 -0.76
C VAL A 122 0.46 9.53 -1.98
N HIS A 123 -0.73 10.08 -1.77
CA HIS A 123 -1.55 10.67 -2.82
C HIS A 123 -1.65 12.18 -2.63
N VAL A 124 -1.41 12.94 -3.68
CA VAL A 124 -1.43 14.41 -3.65
C VAL A 124 -2.73 14.91 -4.26
N TYR A 125 -3.38 15.84 -3.57
CA TYR A 125 -4.59 16.51 -4.04
C TYR A 125 -4.40 18.01 -4.00
N TRP A 126 -4.74 18.68 -5.08
CA TRP A 126 -4.87 20.13 -5.12
C TRP A 126 -6.29 20.54 -4.73
N ILE A 127 -6.43 21.54 -3.85
CA ILE A 127 -7.73 22.12 -3.50
C ILE A 127 -7.95 23.34 -4.40
N ASP A 128 -8.97 23.32 -5.23
CA ASP A 128 -9.28 24.44 -6.07
C ASP A 128 -9.89 25.64 -5.30
N PRO A 129 -10.11 26.81 -5.93
CA PRO A 129 -10.72 27.96 -5.27
C PRO A 129 -12.14 27.73 -4.74
N ASP A 130 -12.86 26.74 -5.29
CA ASP A 130 -14.21 26.35 -4.86
C ASP A 130 -14.18 25.28 -3.75
N GLY A 131 -12.98 24.86 -3.30
CA GLY A 131 -12.78 23.87 -2.25
C GLY A 131 -12.88 22.41 -2.71
N GLN A 132 -12.92 22.14 -4.02
CA GLN A 132 -12.94 20.80 -4.57
C GLN A 132 -11.52 20.22 -4.63
N TRP A 133 -11.41 18.91 -4.41
CA TRP A 133 -10.13 18.20 -4.37
C TRP A 133 -9.85 17.52 -5.71
N HIS A 134 -8.73 17.87 -6.34
CA HIS A 134 -8.27 17.32 -7.61
C HIS A 134 -7.05 16.44 -7.40
N ASN A 135 -7.15 15.16 -7.72
CA ASN A 135 -6.04 14.21 -7.59
C ASN A 135 -4.91 14.59 -8.57
N GLN A 136 -3.70 14.78 -8.05
CA GLN A 136 -2.49 15.12 -8.79
C GLN A 136 -1.56 13.90 -8.98
N GLY A 137 -1.96 12.73 -8.49
CA GLY A 137 -1.20 11.48 -8.60
C GLY A 137 -0.67 10.97 -7.27
N GLY A 138 -0.02 9.81 -7.32
CA GLY A 138 0.66 9.18 -6.19
C GLY A 138 2.17 9.36 -6.28
N ILE A 139 2.83 9.51 -5.11
CA ILE A 139 4.29 9.54 -4.97
C ILE A 139 4.70 8.29 -4.19
N ARG A 140 5.48 7.43 -4.82
CA ARG A 140 5.99 6.20 -4.18
C ARG A 140 6.98 6.53 -3.07
N SER A 141 7.23 5.57 -2.20
CA SER A 141 8.31 5.62 -1.21
C SER A 141 9.65 5.93 -1.89
N GLY A 142 10.43 6.82 -1.30
CA GLY A 142 11.75 7.22 -1.80
C GLY A 142 11.73 8.04 -3.09
N SER A 143 10.56 8.43 -3.60
CA SER A 143 10.41 9.18 -4.84
C SER A 143 10.03 10.64 -4.59
N SER A 144 10.30 11.50 -5.56
CA SER A 144 9.86 12.90 -5.54
C SER A 144 8.94 13.21 -6.72
N HIS A 145 8.07 14.18 -6.52
CA HIS A 145 7.18 14.71 -7.55
C HIS A 145 7.29 16.23 -7.60
N THR A 146 7.56 16.78 -8.76
CA THR A 146 7.60 18.23 -8.98
C THR A 146 6.35 18.67 -9.71
N GLN A 147 5.53 19.47 -9.06
CA GLN A 147 4.26 19.98 -9.55
C GLN A 147 4.39 21.46 -9.92
N PRO A 148 4.30 21.84 -11.21
CA PRO A 148 4.10 23.24 -11.60
C PRO A 148 2.79 23.77 -11.02
N THR A 149 2.83 24.92 -10.38
CA THR A 149 1.66 25.48 -9.68
C THR A 149 1.71 27.00 -9.61
N ARG A 150 0.89 27.61 -8.76
CA ARG A 150 0.87 29.05 -8.48
C ARG A 150 0.99 29.28 -6.98
N ALA A 151 1.60 30.40 -6.60
CA ALA A 151 1.64 30.84 -5.21
C ALA A 151 0.22 31.00 -4.65
N GLY A 152 -0.03 30.46 -3.47
CA GLY A 152 -1.35 30.43 -2.84
C GLY A 152 -2.20 29.21 -3.20
N HIS A 153 -1.73 28.31 -4.06
CA HIS A 153 -2.36 27.01 -4.24
C HIS A 153 -2.10 26.10 -3.03
N VAL A 154 -3.14 25.42 -2.59
CA VAL A 154 -3.09 24.53 -1.42
C VAL A 154 -3.20 23.09 -1.87
N PHE A 155 -2.30 22.26 -1.34
CA PHE A 155 -2.27 20.82 -1.61
C PHE A 155 -2.42 20.05 -0.32
N ILE A 156 -3.13 18.92 -0.38
CA ILE A 156 -3.23 17.92 0.68
C ILE A 156 -2.50 16.67 0.23
N VAL A 157 -1.72 16.10 1.14
CA VAL A 157 -1.10 14.80 0.94
C VAL A 157 -1.77 13.80 1.86
N LEU A 158 -2.29 12.73 1.27
CA LEU A 158 -2.95 11.63 1.97
C LEU A 158 -2.10 10.37 1.89
N GLY A 159 -2.12 9.57 2.95
CA GLY A 159 -1.58 8.22 2.96
C GLY A 159 -2.51 7.20 2.29
N PRO A 160 -2.07 5.93 2.21
CA PRO A 160 -2.80 4.88 1.48
C PRO A 160 -4.18 4.55 2.07
N THR A 161 -4.42 4.84 3.33
CA THR A 161 -5.74 4.66 3.99
C THR A 161 -6.61 5.92 3.97
N GLY A 162 -6.14 7.00 3.29
CA GLY A 162 -6.82 8.28 3.20
C GLY A 162 -6.58 9.21 4.39
N GLU A 163 -5.68 8.85 5.30
CA GLU A 163 -5.27 9.73 6.41
C GLU A 163 -4.48 10.93 5.89
N LYS A 164 -4.76 12.10 6.46
CA LYS A 164 -4.06 13.34 6.11
C LYS A 164 -2.64 13.34 6.68
N ILE A 165 -1.64 13.37 5.80
CA ILE A 165 -0.23 13.43 6.18
C ILE A 165 0.25 14.87 6.27
N ALA A 166 -0.06 15.68 5.25
CA ALA A 166 0.36 17.08 5.19
C ALA A 166 -0.65 17.94 4.45
N THR A 167 -0.62 19.23 4.73
CA THR A 167 -1.21 20.27 3.89
C THR A 167 -0.14 21.31 3.63
N ILE A 168 0.01 21.76 2.39
CA ILE A 168 1.03 22.73 2.01
C ILE A 168 0.44 23.77 1.08
N GLU A 169 0.80 25.05 1.30
CA GLU A 169 0.52 26.14 0.40
C GLU A 169 1.79 26.49 -0.39
N ALA A 170 1.67 26.55 -1.71
CA ALA A 170 2.77 26.93 -2.58
C ALA A 170 3.10 28.42 -2.39
N GLU A 171 4.37 28.74 -2.19
CA GLU A 171 4.87 30.10 -2.04
C GLU A 171 5.33 30.70 -3.37
N THR A 172 5.68 31.98 -3.39
CA THR A 172 6.20 32.65 -4.59
C THR A 172 7.58 32.11 -5.04
N ALA A 173 8.38 31.63 -4.13
CA ALA A 173 9.57 30.83 -4.43
C ALA A 173 9.20 29.34 -4.57
N ALA A 174 10.06 28.56 -5.24
CA ALA A 174 9.86 27.12 -5.32
C ALA A 174 9.74 26.51 -3.92
N THR A 175 8.62 25.87 -3.65
CA THR A 175 8.31 25.30 -2.34
C THR A 175 8.72 23.83 -2.31
N LYS A 176 9.45 23.42 -1.26
CA LYS A 176 9.81 22.01 -1.05
C LYS A 176 9.07 21.45 0.17
N LEU A 177 8.40 20.34 0.00
CA LEU A 177 7.81 19.52 1.07
C LEU A 177 8.56 18.19 1.12
N VAL A 178 9.20 17.91 2.25
CA VAL A 178 9.80 16.60 2.50
C VAL A 178 8.88 15.88 3.47
N LEU A 179 8.36 14.74 3.05
CA LEU A 179 7.51 13.87 3.87
C LEU A 179 8.41 12.82 4.51
N ASP A 180 9.00 13.19 5.65
CA ASP A 180 9.86 12.27 6.37
C ASP A 180 9.03 11.29 7.19
N GLY A 181 9.16 10.01 6.87
CA GLY A 181 8.92 8.95 7.85
C GLY A 181 10.09 8.85 8.82
N PHE A 182 11.21 9.49 8.47
CA PHE A 182 12.49 9.40 9.16
C PHE A 182 13.36 10.63 8.88
N SER A 183 13.53 11.50 9.87
CA SER A 183 14.70 12.37 9.94
C SER A 183 15.66 11.80 10.97
N PRO A 184 16.93 11.49 10.64
CA PRO A 184 17.92 11.18 11.65
C PRO A 184 18.19 12.46 12.44
N PRO A 185 18.11 12.44 13.80
CA PRO A 185 18.56 13.56 14.60
C PRO A 185 20.08 13.63 14.59
N PRO A 186 20.67 14.82 14.78
CA PRO A 186 22.10 14.96 14.97
C PRO A 186 22.54 14.20 16.23
N GLN A 187 23.62 13.45 16.11
CA GLN A 187 24.24 12.77 17.26
C GLN A 187 24.67 13.81 18.29
N ALA A 188 24.23 13.64 19.52
CA ALA A 188 24.73 14.42 20.65
C ALA A 188 26.13 13.89 21.04
N GLY A 189 27.16 14.57 20.62
CA GLY A 189 28.54 14.33 20.94
C GLY A 189 29.40 15.00 19.90
N GLU A 190 30.04 16.11 20.25
CA GLU A 190 30.86 17.03 19.47
C GLU A 190 30.31 17.37 18.07
N PRO A 191 30.25 18.64 17.64
CA PRO A 191 29.88 18.94 16.27
C PRO A 191 30.87 18.20 15.38
N ALA A 192 30.44 17.09 14.78
CA ALA A 192 31.14 16.53 13.64
C ALA A 192 31.36 17.70 12.69
N PRO A 193 32.57 17.85 12.12
CA PRO A 193 32.78 18.85 11.10
C PRO A 193 31.66 18.66 10.09
N ALA A 194 30.96 19.75 9.76
CA ALA A 194 29.91 19.73 8.74
C ALA A 194 30.42 18.89 7.57
N PRO A 195 29.68 17.90 7.07
CA PRO A 195 30.11 17.16 5.89
C PRO A 195 30.51 18.23 4.88
N PRO A 196 31.66 18.06 4.20
CA PRO A 196 32.08 19.04 3.21
C PRO A 196 30.85 19.30 2.33
N PRO A 197 30.48 20.54 2.03
CA PRO A 197 29.32 20.84 1.22
C PRO A 197 29.44 19.95 -0.01
N THR A 198 28.43 19.12 -0.28
CA THR A 198 28.39 18.33 -1.52
C THR A 198 28.78 19.30 -2.61
N PRO A 199 29.88 19.07 -3.34
CA PRO A 199 30.32 20.04 -4.31
C PRO A 199 29.15 20.35 -5.20
N ALA A 200 28.79 21.63 -5.32
CA ALA A 200 27.75 22.04 -6.24
C ALA A 200 28.04 21.35 -7.57
N PRO A 201 27.07 20.68 -8.19
CA PRO A 201 27.33 19.95 -9.43
C PRO A 201 28.05 20.89 -10.37
N ALA A 202 29.18 20.43 -10.92
CA ALA A 202 30.01 21.26 -11.80
C ALA A 202 29.09 21.91 -12.85
N PRO A 203 29.28 23.20 -13.19
CA PRO A 203 28.40 23.86 -14.15
C PRO A 203 28.37 23.01 -15.41
N ARG A 204 27.20 22.47 -15.72
CA ARG A 204 27.00 21.63 -16.90
C ARG A 204 27.21 22.49 -18.14
N PRO A 205 27.92 22.04 -19.15
CA PRO A 205 28.11 22.84 -20.36
C PRO A 205 26.82 23.01 -21.17
N PHE A 206 25.80 22.21 -20.89
CA PHE A 206 24.52 22.19 -21.57
C PHE A 206 23.34 22.20 -20.59
N SER A 207 22.21 22.69 -21.09
CA SER A 207 20.87 22.48 -20.51
C SER A 207 20.03 21.61 -21.42
N ALA A 208 19.08 20.87 -20.86
CA ALA A 208 18.15 20.06 -21.66
C ALA A 208 16.72 20.18 -21.10
N ARG A 209 15.73 20.15 -21.98
CA ARG A 209 14.32 20.13 -21.66
C ARG A 209 13.53 19.41 -22.74
N ILE A 210 12.37 18.90 -22.39
CA ILE A 210 11.40 18.40 -23.38
C ILE A 210 10.56 19.60 -23.84
N ASP A 211 10.43 19.74 -25.16
CA ASP A 211 9.61 20.78 -25.81
C ASP A 211 8.72 20.12 -26.87
N GLY A 212 7.43 19.99 -26.55
CA GLY A 212 6.52 19.18 -27.36
C GLY A 212 6.91 17.69 -27.37
N HIS A 213 7.45 17.24 -28.50
CA HIS A 213 7.92 15.88 -28.68
C HIS A 213 9.46 15.75 -28.74
N ALA A 214 10.15 16.89 -28.82
CA ALA A 214 11.59 16.95 -28.98
C ALA A 214 12.32 17.12 -27.64
N LEU A 215 13.54 16.61 -27.58
CA LEU A 215 14.50 16.91 -26.53
C LEU A 215 15.38 18.07 -27.03
N VAL A 216 15.25 19.22 -26.42
CA VAL A 216 16.03 20.41 -26.78
C VAL A 216 17.23 20.52 -25.84
N ILE A 217 18.43 20.38 -26.42
CA ILE A 217 19.71 20.47 -25.70
C ILE A 217 20.40 21.75 -26.16
N THR A 218 20.68 22.67 -25.23
CA THR A 218 21.23 23.98 -25.55
C THR A 218 22.55 24.20 -24.78
N PRO A 219 23.65 24.65 -25.45
CA PRO A 219 24.85 25.07 -24.78
C PRO A 219 24.56 26.23 -23.80
N GLN A 220 25.16 26.23 -22.61
CA GLN A 220 24.95 27.30 -21.64
C GLN A 220 25.66 28.60 -22.05
N VAL A 221 26.73 28.51 -22.83
CA VAL A 221 27.47 29.67 -23.32
C VAL A 221 27.28 29.75 -24.84
N GLY A 222 26.23 30.49 -25.26
CA GLY A 222 25.96 30.82 -26.65
C GLY A 222 25.93 29.64 -27.62
N GLY A 223 25.03 29.60 -28.58
CA GLY A 223 24.97 28.56 -29.58
C GLY A 223 23.56 28.09 -29.90
N ALA A 224 23.41 27.43 -31.05
CA ALA A 224 22.16 26.81 -31.44
C ALA A 224 21.92 25.51 -30.63
N PRO A 225 20.67 25.05 -30.44
CA PRO A 225 20.38 23.73 -29.91
C PRO A 225 21.10 22.63 -30.70
N LEU A 226 21.51 21.57 -29.99
CA LEU A 226 22.18 20.42 -30.62
C LEU A 226 21.18 19.65 -31.50
N ALA A 227 21.71 19.04 -32.58
CA ALA A 227 20.90 18.20 -33.48
C ALA A 227 20.33 16.93 -32.81
N PRO A 228 21.07 16.20 -31.95
CA PRO A 228 20.50 15.07 -31.20
C PRO A 228 19.32 15.52 -30.35
N GLY A 229 18.19 14.79 -30.47
CA GLY A 229 16.95 15.11 -29.75
C GLY A 229 15.91 15.91 -30.55
N ALA A 230 16.31 16.57 -31.64
CA ALA A 230 15.38 17.33 -32.50
C ALA A 230 14.44 16.45 -33.36
N ASP A 231 14.72 15.15 -33.43
CA ASP A 231 14.01 14.14 -34.23
C ASP A 231 12.77 13.55 -33.54
N GLY A 232 12.34 14.12 -32.44
CA GLY A 232 11.13 13.70 -31.74
C GLY A 232 9.87 14.03 -32.53
N THR A 233 8.96 13.06 -32.63
CA THR A 233 7.66 13.20 -33.32
C THR A 233 6.52 12.79 -32.38
N ALA A 234 5.28 13.03 -32.80
CA ALA A 234 4.10 12.61 -32.03
C ALA A 234 4.06 11.08 -31.85
N GLU A 235 4.55 10.32 -32.83
CA GLU A 235 4.57 8.84 -32.81
C GLU A 235 5.80 8.27 -32.10
N ASN A 236 6.80 9.11 -31.78
CA ASN A 236 8.05 8.68 -31.14
C ASN A 236 8.66 9.87 -30.38
N ALA A 237 8.08 10.17 -29.23
CA ALA A 237 8.34 11.38 -28.47
C ALA A 237 9.38 11.19 -27.36
N TYR A 238 10.21 12.20 -27.16
CA TYR A 238 11.05 12.25 -25.95
C TYR A 238 10.19 12.57 -24.72
N ARG A 239 10.52 11.95 -23.59
CA ARG A 239 9.84 12.11 -22.30
C ARG A 239 10.82 12.15 -21.13
N GLU A 240 10.41 12.80 -20.06
CA GLU A 240 11.11 12.74 -18.77
C GLU A 240 11.13 11.29 -18.21
N PRO A 241 12.10 10.97 -17.34
CA PRO A 241 13.09 11.87 -16.75
C PRO A 241 14.28 12.13 -17.68
N ILE A 242 14.92 13.31 -17.57
CA ILE A 242 16.23 13.61 -18.17
C ILE A 242 17.30 13.38 -17.10
N VAL A 243 18.15 12.39 -17.31
CA VAL A 243 19.15 11.96 -16.35
C VAL A 243 20.57 12.22 -16.88
N TRP A 244 21.33 13.05 -16.16
CA TRP A 244 22.68 13.46 -16.56
C TRP A 244 23.73 12.57 -15.93
N SER A 245 24.76 12.23 -16.71
CA SER A 245 25.98 11.63 -16.13
C SER A 245 26.63 12.61 -15.14
N PRO A 246 27.34 12.12 -14.10
CA PRO A 246 27.99 12.98 -13.12
C PRO A 246 28.91 14.04 -13.75
N GLN A 247 29.57 13.72 -14.85
CA GLN A 247 30.47 14.63 -15.59
C GLN A 247 29.70 15.63 -16.49
N GLY A 248 28.39 15.44 -16.68
CA GLY A 248 27.59 16.28 -17.58
C GLY A 248 27.89 16.10 -19.07
N THR A 249 28.64 15.06 -19.46
CA THR A 249 29.03 14.76 -20.84
C THR A 249 28.07 13.80 -21.56
N ARG A 250 27.17 13.20 -20.83
CA ARG A 250 26.12 12.32 -21.36
C ARG A 250 24.80 12.62 -20.71
N LEU A 251 23.73 12.40 -21.43
CA LEU A 251 22.38 12.40 -20.87
C LEU A 251 21.58 11.21 -21.38
N ALA A 252 20.64 10.78 -20.59
CA ALA A 252 19.63 9.79 -20.98
C ALA A 252 18.23 10.30 -20.67
N CYS A 253 17.27 9.90 -21.48
CA CYS A 253 15.85 10.11 -21.23
C CYS A 253 15.03 8.97 -21.83
N LEU A 254 13.72 9.01 -21.65
CA LEU A 254 12.85 8.06 -22.33
C LEU A 254 12.54 8.57 -23.75
N ARG A 255 12.42 7.64 -24.68
CA ARG A 255 11.82 7.83 -25.98
C ARG A 255 10.62 6.89 -26.07
N VAL A 256 9.44 7.45 -26.20
CA VAL A 256 8.18 6.72 -26.04
C VAL A 256 7.42 6.70 -27.35
N ARG A 257 7.00 5.51 -27.74
CA ARG A 257 5.98 5.32 -28.78
C ARG A 257 4.63 5.33 -28.08
N PRO A 258 3.81 6.44 -28.21
CA PRO A 258 2.57 6.57 -27.46
C PRO A 258 1.52 5.57 -27.90
N ALA A 259 0.73 5.09 -26.96
CA ALA A 259 -0.46 4.31 -27.23
C ALA A 259 -1.57 5.14 -27.85
N PRO A 260 -2.44 4.54 -28.68
CA PRO A 260 -3.69 5.17 -29.07
C PRO A 260 -4.56 5.46 -27.86
N THR A 261 -5.13 6.66 -27.77
CA THR A 261 -6.07 6.98 -26.71
C THR A 261 -7.32 6.08 -26.81
N ARG A 262 -7.59 5.30 -25.77
CA ARG A 262 -8.80 4.50 -25.62
C ARG A 262 -9.74 5.20 -24.67
N THR A 263 -11.02 5.23 -25.00
CA THR A 263 -12.04 5.89 -24.17
C THR A 263 -13.21 4.97 -23.88
N ILE A 264 -13.79 5.16 -22.70
CA ILE A 264 -15.12 4.63 -22.36
C ILE A 264 -16.10 5.77 -22.15
N HIS A 265 -17.37 5.48 -22.35
CA HIS A 265 -18.45 6.44 -22.19
C HIS A 265 -19.31 6.04 -20.99
N LEU A 266 -19.50 6.97 -20.07
CA LEU A 266 -20.36 6.82 -18.91
C LEU A 266 -21.56 7.76 -19.07
N LEU A 267 -22.77 7.24 -18.85
CA LEU A 267 -23.98 8.04 -18.84
C LEU A 267 -24.40 8.33 -17.38
N GLU A 268 -24.30 9.57 -16.98
CA GLU A 268 -24.91 10.06 -15.74
C GLU A 268 -26.40 10.29 -16.02
N SER A 269 -27.23 9.32 -15.66
CA SER A 269 -28.67 9.32 -16.01
C SER A 269 -29.49 10.40 -15.30
N SER A 270 -29.06 10.80 -14.09
CA SER A 270 -29.77 11.78 -13.24
C SER A 270 -28.77 12.76 -12.64
N PRO A 271 -28.17 13.67 -13.43
CA PRO A 271 -27.27 14.70 -12.92
C PRO A 271 -28.04 15.67 -12.01
N ARG A 272 -27.37 16.21 -10.98
CA ARG A 272 -28.01 17.11 -10.01
C ARG A 272 -28.26 18.52 -10.53
N ASP A 273 -27.58 18.93 -11.59
CA ASP A 273 -27.53 20.30 -12.12
C ASP A 273 -28.29 20.49 -13.45
N GLN A 274 -28.84 19.40 -13.99
CA GLN A 274 -29.67 19.45 -15.20
C GLN A 274 -30.67 18.28 -15.27
N LEU A 275 -31.73 18.46 -16.03
CA LEU A 275 -32.78 17.43 -16.21
C LEU A 275 -32.33 16.30 -17.15
N GLN A 276 -31.56 16.63 -18.19
CA GLN A 276 -31.13 15.68 -19.20
C GLN A 276 -29.88 14.90 -18.73
N PRO A 277 -29.73 13.63 -19.12
CA PRO A 277 -28.53 12.87 -18.85
C PRO A 277 -27.25 13.53 -19.38
N LYS A 278 -26.11 13.28 -18.68
CA LYS A 278 -24.79 13.74 -19.11
C LYS A 278 -23.94 12.58 -19.61
N LEU A 279 -23.35 12.75 -20.77
CA LEU A 279 -22.31 11.85 -21.27
C LEU A 279 -20.95 12.31 -20.71
N ARG A 280 -20.25 11.39 -20.06
CA ARG A 280 -18.85 11.56 -19.64
C ARG A 280 -17.97 10.61 -20.42
N THR A 281 -16.84 11.10 -20.92
CA THR A 281 -15.84 10.29 -21.61
C THR A 281 -14.57 10.27 -20.77
N LEU A 282 -14.05 9.07 -20.53
CA LEU A 282 -12.83 8.85 -19.75
C LEU A 282 -11.81 8.12 -20.59
N ASN A 283 -10.54 8.49 -20.46
CA ASN A 283 -9.44 7.69 -21.01
C ASN A 283 -9.33 6.41 -20.17
N TYR A 284 -9.40 5.26 -20.83
CA TYR A 284 -9.46 3.98 -20.15
C TYR A 284 -8.86 2.87 -21.03
N ALA A 285 -7.68 2.41 -20.64
CA ALA A 285 -7.06 1.24 -21.25
C ALA A 285 -7.57 -0.03 -20.56
N LYS A 286 -7.93 -1.03 -21.36
CA LYS A 286 -8.36 -2.36 -20.89
C LYS A 286 -7.23 -3.38 -21.02
N PRO A 287 -7.30 -4.51 -20.31
CA PRO A 287 -6.36 -5.60 -20.49
C PRO A 287 -6.19 -5.98 -21.97
N GLY A 288 -4.96 -6.03 -22.44
CA GLY A 288 -4.62 -6.30 -23.83
C GLY A 288 -4.52 -5.10 -24.74
N ASP A 289 -4.99 -3.92 -24.35
CA ASP A 289 -4.82 -2.69 -25.16
C ASP A 289 -3.33 -2.35 -25.31
N ILE A 290 -2.99 -1.70 -26.41
CA ILE A 290 -1.65 -1.13 -26.61
C ILE A 290 -1.43 -0.06 -25.53
N ILE A 291 -0.27 -0.12 -24.87
CA ILE A 291 0.20 0.87 -23.91
C ILE A 291 1.40 1.62 -24.48
N ASP A 292 1.77 2.72 -23.86
CA ASP A 292 3.00 3.43 -24.19
C ASP A 292 4.21 2.49 -24.15
N GLU A 293 5.06 2.55 -25.18
CA GLU A 293 6.25 1.72 -25.30
C GLU A 293 7.50 2.59 -25.10
N PRO A 294 8.05 2.65 -23.86
CA PRO A 294 9.26 3.40 -23.59
C PRO A 294 10.54 2.67 -24.03
N HIS A 295 11.49 3.42 -24.54
CA HIS A 295 12.85 3.02 -24.86
C HIS A 295 13.85 3.99 -24.22
N ILE A 296 15.10 3.58 -24.07
CA ILE A 296 16.18 4.45 -23.61
C ILE A 296 16.73 5.25 -24.78
N ALA A 297 16.70 6.56 -24.68
CA ALA A 297 17.47 7.47 -25.51
C ALA A 297 18.73 7.88 -24.76
N LEU A 298 19.89 7.64 -25.37
CA LEU A 298 21.20 7.94 -24.81
C LEU A 298 21.95 8.87 -25.77
N ILE A 299 22.47 9.98 -25.25
CA ILE A 299 23.15 11.02 -26.05
C ILE A 299 24.52 11.31 -25.44
N ASN A 300 25.53 11.26 -26.29
CA ASN A 300 26.87 11.76 -26.00
C ASN A 300 26.97 13.24 -26.41
N LEU A 301 27.21 14.12 -25.46
CA LEU A 301 27.26 15.56 -25.68
C LEU A 301 28.60 16.05 -26.19
N ASP A 302 29.69 15.27 -25.96
CA ASP A 302 31.00 15.60 -26.47
C ASP A 302 31.07 15.38 -27.99
N THR A 303 30.49 14.26 -28.47
CA THR A 303 30.41 13.97 -29.92
C THR A 303 29.16 14.52 -30.58
N GLN A 304 28.18 14.96 -29.79
CA GLN A 304 26.87 15.41 -30.25
C GLN A 304 26.11 14.33 -31.02
N GLU A 305 26.18 13.09 -30.58
CA GLU A 305 25.58 11.94 -31.26
C GLU A 305 24.65 11.15 -30.31
N SER A 306 23.60 10.58 -30.90
CA SER A 306 22.76 9.57 -30.22
C SER A 306 23.49 8.23 -30.24
N ILE A 307 23.54 7.57 -29.09
CA ILE A 307 24.12 6.23 -28.95
C ILE A 307 23.00 5.20 -29.03
N PRO A 308 23.00 4.30 -30.02
CA PRO A 308 22.01 3.22 -30.11
C PRO A 308 22.09 2.30 -28.91
N VAL A 309 20.92 2.02 -28.29
CA VAL A 309 20.81 1.11 -27.16
C VAL A 309 20.09 -0.16 -27.60
N ASP A 310 20.70 -1.32 -27.34
CA ASP A 310 20.08 -2.62 -27.62
C ASP A 310 18.95 -2.91 -26.64
N ASN A 311 17.70 -3.02 -27.13
CA ASN A 311 16.52 -3.26 -26.31
C ASN A 311 16.14 -4.75 -26.17
N SER A 312 16.96 -5.67 -26.64
CA SER A 312 16.66 -7.12 -26.60
C SER A 312 16.38 -7.64 -25.18
N LEU A 313 17.02 -7.06 -24.16
CA LEU A 313 16.85 -7.42 -22.76
C LEU A 313 15.66 -6.72 -22.07
N PHE A 314 15.02 -5.75 -22.72
CA PHE A 314 13.88 -5.00 -22.16
C PHE A 314 12.78 -4.74 -23.18
N SER A 315 12.48 -5.75 -23.99
CA SER A 315 11.37 -5.72 -24.94
C SER A 315 10.02 -5.76 -24.24
N ASN A 316 8.98 -5.18 -24.87
CA ASN A 316 7.61 -5.13 -24.37
C ASN A 316 7.51 -4.63 -22.90
N PRO A 317 8.03 -3.43 -22.59
CA PRO A 317 8.04 -2.91 -21.25
C PRO A 317 6.64 -2.56 -20.76
N TRP A 318 6.31 -2.96 -19.53
CA TRP A 318 5.26 -2.34 -18.73
C TRP A 318 5.76 -0.99 -18.23
N SER A 319 6.99 -0.97 -17.71
CA SER A 319 7.66 0.24 -17.25
C SER A 319 9.17 0.15 -17.34
N ILE A 320 9.79 1.32 -17.50
CA ILE A 320 11.22 1.57 -17.29
C ILE A 320 11.29 2.67 -16.23
N GLU A 321 11.90 2.36 -15.08
CA GLU A 321 11.89 3.22 -13.89
C GLU A 321 13.29 3.33 -13.29
N ASP A 322 13.49 4.24 -12.34
CA ASP A 322 14.72 4.39 -11.55
C ASP A 322 16.01 4.53 -12.36
N MET A 323 15.92 5.28 -13.46
CA MET A 323 17.08 5.58 -14.30
C MET A 323 18.11 6.39 -13.52
N ARG A 324 19.34 5.89 -13.45
CA ARG A 324 20.46 6.58 -12.80
C ARG A 324 21.80 6.20 -13.37
N TRP A 325 22.75 7.12 -13.35
CA TRP A 325 24.12 6.85 -13.73
C TRP A 325 24.91 6.27 -12.55
N SER A 326 25.87 5.41 -12.87
CA SER A 326 26.93 5.02 -11.94
C SER A 326 27.74 6.26 -11.50
N PRO A 327 28.32 6.28 -10.29
CA PRO A 327 29.10 7.42 -9.80
C PRO A 327 30.28 7.82 -10.75
N ASP A 328 30.85 6.86 -11.45
CA ASP A 328 31.90 7.09 -12.45
C ASP A 328 31.38 7.53 -13.83
N GLY A 329 30.05 7.56 -14.02
CA GLY A 329 29.37 7.97 -15.25
C GLY A 329 29.56 7.01 -16.44
N ARG A 330 30.00 5.78 -16.20
CA ARG A 330 30.25 4.78 -17.27
C ARG A 330 28.98 4.04 -17.66
N GLU A 331 28.11 3.75 -16.71
CA GLU A 331 26.89 2.97 -16.95
C GLU A 331 25.65 3.74 -16.49
N LEU A 332 24.59 3.68 -17.30
CA LEU A 332 23.24 4.06 -16.93
C LEU A 332 22.50 2.81 -16.49
N SER A 333 21.93 2.80 -15.30
CA SER A 333 21.10 1.68 -14.83
C SER A 333 19.65 2.07 -14.73
N PHE A 334 18.75 1.08 -14.82
CA PHE A 334 17.32 1.25 -14.67
C PHE A 334 16.61 -0.05 -14.31
N LEU A 335 15.44 0.07 -13.74
CA LEU A 335 14.54 -1.04 -13.45
C LEU A 335 13.58 -1.23 -14.63
N TYR A 336 13.53 -2.45 -15.17
CA TYR A 336 12.61 -2.88 -16.20
C TYR A 336 11.60 -3.88 -15.65
N ASN A 337 10.32 -3.63 -15.88
CA ASN A 337 9.23 -4.56 -15.65
C ASN A 337 8.63 -4.95 -17.00
N GLN A 338 8.65 -6.24 -17.32
CA GLN A 338 8.03 -6.76 -18.54
C GLN A 338 6.52 -6.75 -18.43
N ARG A 339 5.83 -6.40 -19.48
CA ARG A 339 4.38 -6.54 -19.54
C ARG A 339 3.97 -8.02 -19.40
N GLY A 340 2.98 -8.30 -18.55
CA GLY A 340 2.64 -9.65 -18.08
C GLY A 340 3.34 -10.02 -16.77
N HIS A 341 4.28 -9.18 -16.31
CA HIS A 341 4.90 -9.20 -14.97
C HIS A 341 5.56 -10.54 -14.58
N ALA A 342 6.00 -11.33 -15.58
CA ALA A 342 6.70 -12.59 -15.35
C ALA A 342 8.22 -12.40 -15.26
N VAL A 343 8.74 -11.27 -15.76
CA VAL A 343 10.17 -10.93 -15.75
C VAL A 343 10.37 -9.49 -15.28
N MET A 344 11.31 -9.31 -14.39
CA MET A 344 11.79 -8.02 -13.94
C MET A 344 13.30 -8.00 -13.91
N ARG A 345 13.92 -6.90 -14.37
CA ARG A 345 15.37 -6.79 -14.45
C ARG A 345 15.86 -5.44 -13.94
N TRP A 346 16.98 -5.47 -13.25
CA TRP A 346 17.83 -4.29 -13.13
C TRP A 346 18.89 -4.41 -14.23
N LEU A 347 18.88 -3.46 -15.14
CA LEU A 347 19.77 -3.43 -16.31
C LEU A 347 20.79 -2.31 -16.19
N ALA A 348 21.94 -2.47 -16.82
CA ALA A 348 22.97 -1.44 -16.96
C ALA A 348 23.36 -1.29 -18.43
N VAL A 349 23.35 -0.05 -18.92
CA VAL A 349 23.72 0.34 -20.28
C VAL A 349 25.08 0.99 -20.24
N ASN A 350 26.01 0.49 -21.03
CA ASN A 350 27.30 1.15 -21.22
C ASN A 350 27.11 2.52 -21.91
N GLY A 351 27.46 3.59 -21.20
CA GLY A 351 27.24 4.96 -21.62
C GLY A 351 28.05 5.41 -22.87
N SER A 352 28.94 4.57 -23.40
CA SER A 352 29.75 4.85 -24.61
C SER A 352 29.33 4.01 -25.80
N THR A 353 28.89 2.77 -25.58
CA THR A 353 28.59 1.82 -26.65
C THR A 353 27.10 1.49 -26.79
N GLY A 354 26.27 1.81 -25.78
CA GLY A 354 24.87 1.40 -25.73
C GLY A 354 24.65 -0.09 -25.43
N ALA A 355 25.71 -0.87 -25.20
CA ALA A 355 25.57 -2.28 -24.84
C ALA A 355 24.89 -2.45 -23.49
N VAL A 356 23.94 -3.38 -23.41
CA VAL A 356 23.13 -3.62 -22.22
C VAL A 356 23.53 -4.93 -21.56
N ARG A 357 23.65 -4.92 -20.23
CA ARG A 357 23.86 -6.13 -19.43
C ARG A 357 22.82 -6.24 -18.34
N THR A 358 22.51 -7.47 -17.96
CA THR A 358 21.68 -7.75 -16.78
C THR A 358 22.53 -7.65 -15.51
N VAL A 359 22.05 -6.88 -14.54
CA VAL A 359 22.59 -6.84 -13.17
C VAL A 359 21.80 -7.80 -12.29
N ILE A 360 20.48 -7.69 -12.31
CA ILE A 360 19.57 -8.58 -11.56
C ILE A 360 18.48 -9.04 -12.50
N GLU A 361 18.13 -10.32 -12.42
CA GLU A 361 16.93 -10.87 -13.05
C GLU A 361 16.06 -11.58 -12.01
N GLU A 362 14.80 -11.21 -12.01
CA GLU A 362 13.71 -11.95 -11.38
C GLU A 362 12.82 -12.53 -12.48
N SER A 363 12.49 -13.81 -12.34
CA SER A 363 11.53 -14.46 -13.22
C SER A 363 10.57 -15.34 -12.43
N SER A 364 9.34 -15.43 -12.88
CA SER A 364 8.30 -16.24 -12.26
C SER A 364 7.51 -16.98 -13.34
N ARG A 365 7.08 -18.19 -13.01
CA ARG A 365 6.14 -18.96 -13.87
C ARG A 365 4.72 -18.42 -13.78
N THR A 366 4.45 -17.62 -12.78
CA THR A 366 3.18 -16.96 -12.53
C THR A 366 3.34 -15.45 -12.73
N PHE A 367 3.49 -14.71 -11.67
CA PHE A 367 3.68 -13.27 -11.69
C PHE A 367 4.72 -12.87 -10.64
N ILE A 368 5.29 -11.69 -10.82
CA ILE A 368 6.03 -10.96 -9.79
C ILE A 368 5.07 -9.94 -9.20
N ASP A 369 4.90 -9.93 -7.87
CA ASP A 369 4.03 -8.97 -7.18
C ASP A 369 4.71 -7.59 -7.11
N TYR A 370 4.79 -6.93 -8.28
CA TYR A 370 5.49 -5.65 -8.44
C TYR A 370 4.80 -4.49 -7.71
N THR A 371 3.55 -4.64 -7.30
CA THR A 371 2.81 -3.61 -6.57
C THR A 371 3.10 -3.60 -5.07
N ASN A 372 3.53 -4.74 -4.49
CA ASN A 372 3.70 -4.88 -3.06
C ASN A 372 5.09 -5.38 -2.63
N LYS A 373 5.78 -6.15 -3.49
CA LYS A 373 7.00 -6.88 -3.12
C LYS A 373 8.20 -6.50 -3.98
N ILE A 374 8.25 -5.24 -4.39
CA ILE A 374 9.42 -4.65 -5.00
C ILE A 374 9.93 -3.55 -4.10
N TRP A 375 11.14 -3.75 -3.67
CA TRP A 375 11.91 -2.73 -2.98
C TRP A 375 13.39 -2.97 -3.24
N HIS A 376 14.14 -1.91 -3.45
CA HIS A 376 15.58 -1.98 -3.61
C HIS A 376 16.25 -0.71 -3.12
N GLN A 377 17.51 -0.83 -2.76
CA GLN A 377 18.36 0.32 -2.46
C GLN A 377 19.75 0.08 -3.02
N TRP A 378 20.22 0.99 -3.87
CA TRP A 378 21.58 1.00 -4.32
C TRP A 378 22.48 1.70 -3.28
N LEU A 379 23.54 1.02 -2.88
CA LEU A 379 24.60 1.49 -2.00
C LEU A 379 25.80 1.91 -2.87
N GLU A 380 25.76 3.15 -3.34
CA GLU A 380 26.70 3.64 -4.36
C GLU A 380 28.17 3.55 -3.90
N ASP A 381 28.44 3.85 -2.62
CA ASP A 381 29.79 3.85 -2.05
C ASP A 381 30.45 2.46 -2.07
N THR A 382 29.66 1.40 -2.02
CA THR A 382 30.15 0.01 -1.99
C THR A 382 29.86 -0.75 -3.27
N GLY A 383 29.10 -0.17 -4.20
CA GLY A 383 28.66 -0.83 -5.42
C GLY A 383 27.75 -2.02 -5.18
N GLU A 384 26.94 -1.98 -4.11
CA GLU A 384 26.04 -3.05 -3.73
C GLU A 384 24.57 -2.62 -3.91
N ILE A 385 23.69 -3.60 -4.10
CA ILE A 385 22.23 -3.39 -4.13
C ILE A 385 21.62 -4.29 -3.09
N ILE A 386 20.75 -3.72 -2.22
CA ILE A 386 19.82 -4.49 -1.44
C ILE A 386 18.57 -4.69 -2.28
N TRP A 387 18.19 -5.94 -2.48
CA TRP A 387 17.13 -6.34 -3.40
C TRP A 387 16.08 -7.21 -2.70
N MET A 388 14.80 -6.88 -2.83
CA MET A 388 13.67 -7.66 -2.32
C MET A 388 13.22 -8.67 -3.39
N SER A 389 13.01 -9.94 -2.99
CA SER A 389 12.70 -11.03 -3.93
C SER A 389 11.93 -12.16 -3.26
N GLU A 390 11.05 -12.81 -4.05
CA GLU A 390 10.36 -14.06 -3.68
C GLU A 390 11.04 -15.32 -4.29
N ARG A 391 12.31 -15.25 -4.70
CA ARG A 391 13.00 -16.34 -5.44
C ARG A 391 13.11 -17.66 -4.68
N ASP A 392 13.01 -17.65 -3.35
CA ASP A 392 13.01 -18.85 -2.50
C ASP A 392 11.60 -19.23 -2.01
N GLY A 393 10.56 -18.58 -2.53
CA GLY A 393 9.16 -18.79 -2.16
C GLY A 393 8.66 -17.89 -1.04
N TRP A 394 9.54 -17.13 -0.39
CA TRP A 394 9.21 -16.14 0.63
C TRP A 394 9.76 -14.77 0.22
N ASN A 395 9.11 -13.70 0.65
CA ASN A 395 9.59 -12.36 0.31
C ASN A 395 10.75 -11.97 1.24
N HIS A 396 11.97 -11.95 0.71
CA HIS A 396 13.21 -11.73 1.45
C HIS A 396 14.12 -10.69 0.80
N LEU A 397 15.12 -10.22 1.58
CA LEU A 397 16.14 -9.29 1.13
C LEU A 397 17.43 -10.04 0.78
N HIS A 398 18.07 -9.60 -0.31
CA HIS A 398 19.34 -10.12 -0.83
C HIS A 398 20.33 -8.97 -1.01
N LEU A 399 21.60 -9.20 -0.77
CA LEU A 399 22.70 -8.29 -1.07
C LEU A 399 23.35 -8.73 -2.37
N ILE A 400 23.41 -7.84 -3.35
CA ILE A 400 23.87 -8.12 -4.71
C ILE A 400 25.00 -7.17 -5.04
N ASP A 401 26.05 -7.66 -5.68
CA ASP A 401 27.13 -6.87 -6.24
C ASP A 401 26.69 -6.28 -7.59
N PHE A 402 26.71 -4.96 -7.71
CA PHE A 402 26.23 -4.28 -8.93
C PHE A 402 27.08 -4.62 -10.15
N GLN A 403 28.41 -4.73 -10.00
CA GLN A 403 29.30 -4.91 -11.14
C GLN A 403 29.16 -6.31 -11.75
N SER A 404 29.16 -7.33 -10.91
CA SER A 404 29.09 -8.74 -11.35
C SER A 404 27.65 -9.27 -11.47
N GLY A 405 26.67 -8.64 -10.84
CA GLY A 405 25.30 -9.14 -10.71
C GLY A 405 25.18 -10.35 -9.76
N THR A 406 26.26 -10.71 -9.05
CA THR A 406 26.22 -11.88 -8.17
C THR A 406 25.57 -11.56 -6.83
N THR A 407 24.73 -12.47 -6.33
CA THR A 407 24.21 -12.41 -4.97
C THR A 407 25.34 -12.72 -3.99
N LYS A 408 25.74 -11.71 -3.19
CA LYS A 408 26.75 -11.87 -2.14
C LYS A 408 26.22 -12.74 -1.00
N ASN A 409 25.01 -12.47 -0.56
CA ASN A 409 24.29 -13.30 0.42
C ASN A 409 22.79 -12.96 0.44
N GLN A 410 22.00 -13.88 0.98
CA GLN A 410 20.64 -13.64 1.40
C GLN A 410 20.66 -13.02 2.80
N ILE A 411 20.10 -11.80 2.93
CA ILE A 411 20.09 -11.03 4.20
C ILE A 411 19.04 -11.61 5.14
N THR A 412 17.81 -11.81 4.67
CA THR A 412 16.73 -12.37 5.48
C THR A 412 16.33 -13.74 4.96
N ARG A 413 15.96 -14.67 5.85
CA ARG A 413 15.57 -16.04 5.47
C ARG A 413 14.63 -16.66 6.49
N GLY A 414 13.82 -17.62 6.08
CA GLY A 414 12.92 -18.37 6.95
C GLY A 414 11.49 -18.46 6.40
N PRO A 415 10.59 -19.20 7.08
CA PRO A 415 9.19 -19.36 6.62
C PRO A 415 8.32 -18.14 7.01
N TRP A 416 8.74 -16.94 6.62
CA TRP A 416 8.11 -15.66 6.92
C TRP A 416 8.47 -14.63 5.83
N VAL A 417 7.81 -13.47 5.82
CA VAL A 417 8.00 -12.46 4.79
C VAL A 417 8.49 -11.13 5.37
N VAL A 418 9.35 -10.44 4.64
CA VAL A 418 9.57 -8.99 4.79
C VAL A 418 8.37 -8.27 4.24
N ARG A 419 7.67 -7.51 5.06
CA ARG A 419 6.50 -6.71 4.66
C ARG A 419 6.93 -5.41 4.00
N ARG A 420 7.91 -4.71 4.59
CA ARG A 420 8.54 -3.49 4.07
C ARG A 420 9.85 -3.22 4.79
N VAL A 421 10.72 -2.49 4.16
CA VAL A 421 11.94 -1.96 4.78
C VAL A 421 11.61 -0.62 5.43
N GLU A 422 12.06 -0.43 6.68
CA GLU A 422 11.82 0.77 7.48
C GLU A 422 13.00 1.73 7.42
N HIS A 423 14.21 1.20 7.44
CA HIS A 423 15.43 1.98 7.48
C HIS A 423 16.64 1.13 7.12
N VAL A 424 17.58 1.73 6.42
CA VAL A 424 18.90 1.15 6.13
C VAL A 424 19.98 2.03 6.71
N ASP A 425 20.70 1.51 7.68
CA ASP A 425 21.91 2.13 8.24
C ASP A 425 23.12 1.61 7.43
N THR A 426 23.60 2.43 6.52
CA THR A 426 24.73 2.09 5.67
C THR A 426 26.07 2.08 6.41
N VAL A 427 26.18 2.85 7.50
CA VAL A 427 27.40 2.96 8.31
C VAL A 427 27.60 1.70 9.15
N ASN A 428 26.55 1.28 9.90
CA ASN A 428 26.59 0.09 10.73
C ASN A 428 26.21 -1.17 9.96
N ARG A 429 25.79 -1.03 8.68
CA ARG A 429 25.35 -2.10 7.78
C ARG A 429 24.21 -2.92 8.41
N GLN A 430 23.14 -2.23 8.81
CA GLN A 430 21.96 -2.81 9.44
C GLN A 430 20.68 -2.37 8.72
N ILE A 431 19.65 -3.22 8.76
CA ILE A 431 18.34 -2.96 8.19
C ILE A 431 17.28 -3.14 9.28
N TRP A 432 16.41 -2.15 9.43
CA TRP A 432 15.14 -2.28 10.17
C TRP A 432 14.03 -2.53 9.16
N PHE A 433 13.18 -3.50 9.46
CA PHE A 433 12.12 -3.90 8.55
C PHE A 433 10.92 -4.45 9.33
N ALA A 434 9.75 -4.34 8.72
CA ALA A 434 8.53 -5.01 9.14
C ALA A 434 8.53 -6.44 8.60
N ALA A 435 8.26 -7.41 9.46
CA ALA A 435 8.13 -8.82 9.10
C ALA A 435 6.75 -9.36 9.47
N MET A 436 6.23 -10.32 8.69
CA MET A 436 5.01 -11.06 8.98
C MET A 436 5.32 -12.55 9.04
N GLY A 437 4.76 -13.26 10.05
CA GLY A 437 5.00 -14.68 10.25
C GLY A 437 6.34 -15.01 10.92
N VAL A 438 7.13 -14.02 11.36
CA VAL A 438 8.44 -14.20 11.99
C VAL A 438 8.35 -14.88 13.37
N ARG A 439 7.16 -14.91 13.99
CA ARG A 439 6.83 -15.64 15.20
C ARG A 439 5.88 -16.80 14.87
N PRO A 440 6.38 -18.04 14.76
CA PRO A 440 5.58 -19.16 14.26
C PRO A 440 4.41 -19.56 15.21
N GLU A 441 4.46 -19.15 16.46
CA GLU A 441 3.41 -19.37 17.47
C GLU A 441 2.24 -18.38 17.37
N GLN A 442 2.37 -17.34 16.56
CA GLN A 442 1.37 -16.30 16.39
C GLN A 442 0.67 -16.39 15.02
N SER A 443 -0.29 -15.48 14.78
CA SER A 443 -0.87 -15.33 13.44
C SER A 443 0.21 -14.94 12.43
N PRO A 444 0.28 -15.58 11.26
CA PRO A 444 1.25 -15.25 10.23
C PRO A 444 1.04 -13.84 9.65
N TYR A 445 -0.08 -13.21 9.96
CA TYR A 445 -0.43 -11.85 9.53
C TYR A 445 -0.07 -10.77 10.55
N HIS A 446 0.42 -11.14 11.74
CA HIS A 446 0.92 -10.15 12.70
C HIS A 446 2.22 -9.53 12.19
N VAL A 447 2.27 -8.21 12.24
CA VAL A 447 3.43 -7.42 11.81
C VAL A 447 4.34 -7.16 12.99
N HIS A 448 5.62 -7.48 12.85
CA HIS A 448 6.66 -7.23 13.85
C HIS A 448 7.77 -6.34 13.29
N LEU A 449 8.34 -5.47 14.11
CA LEU A 449 9.56 -4.74 13.80
C LEU A 449 10.77 -5.63 14.05
N CYS A 450 11.63 -5.75 13.05
CA CYS A 450 12.87 -6.53 13.12
C CYS A 450 14.07 -5.67 12.71
N ARG A 451 15.27 -6.11 13.14
CA ARG A 451 16.56 -5.59 12.68
C ARG A 451 17.49 -6.75 12.34
N ILE A 452 18.31 -6.59 11.29
CA ILE A 452 19.28 -7.57 10.84
C ILE A 452 20.53 -6.89 10.28
N ASN A 453 21.69 -7.53 10.32
CA ASN A 453 22.88 -7.07 9.63
C ASN A 453 22.83 -7.44 8.13
N PHE A 454 23.54 -6.69 7.27
CA PHE A 454 23.60 -6.95 5.82
C PHE A 454 24.13 -8.35 5.46
N ASP A 455 24.98 -8.94 6.31
CA ASP A 455 25.50 -10.29 6.12
C ASP A 455 24.51 -11.41 6.51
N GLY A 456 23.32 -11.04 6.99
CA GLY A 456 22.28 -11.97 7.40
C GLY A 456 22.43 -12.49 8.84
N THR A 457 23.38 -11.97 9.59
CA THR A 457 23.55 -12.29 11.02
C THR A 457 22.77 -11.31 11.91
N GLY A 458 22.62 -11.66 13.20
CA GLY A 458 22.11 -10.75 14.21
C GLY A 458 20.65 -10.34 14.03
N LEU A 459 19.80 -11.23 13.53
CA LEU A 459 18.35 -10.99 13.50
C LEU A 459 17.82 -10.78 14.91
N VAL A 460 17.19 -9.63 15.13
CA VAL A 460 16.51 -9.27 16.39
C VAL A 460 15.06 -8.90 16.06
N ILE A 461 14.11 -9.57 16.73
CA ILE A 461 12.69 -9.17 16.70
C ILE A 461 12.51 -8.17 17.85
N LEU A 462 12.31 -6.89 17.50
CA LEU A 462 12.29 -5.78 18.44
C LEU A 462 10.95 -5.62 19.17
N THR A 463 9.88 -6.24 18.67
CA THR A 463 8.53 -6.23 19.24
C THR A 463 8.15 -7.60 19.77
N ALA A 464 7.33 -7.68 20.83
CA ALA A 464 7.13 -8.94 21.55
C ALA A 464 5.66 -9.38 21.70
N GLY A 465 4.69 -8.47 21.68
CA GLY A 465 3.27 -8.79 21.94
C GLY A 465 2.69 -9.75 20.91
N ASP A 466 1.69 -10.57 21.31
CA ASP A 466 0.91 -11.40 20.38
C ASP A 466 -0.15 -10.52 19.68
N GLY A 467 0.26 -9.84 18.62
CA GLY A 467 -0.59 -8.93 17.86
C GLY A 467 0.15 -8.25 16.72
N THR A 468 -0.56 -7.38 16.01
CA THR A 468 0.01 -6.52 14.97
C THR A 468 0.58 -5.26 15.62
N HIS A 469 1.83 -4.95 15.30
CA HIS A 469 2.59 -3.84 15.85
C HIS A 469 2.64 -2.65 14.89
N THR A 470 2.64 -1.47 15.48
CA THR A 470 3.02 -0.19 14.88
C THR A 470 4.01 0.49 15.82
N TRP A 471 4.92 1.29 15.29
CA TRP A 471 5.98 1.90 16.10
C TRP A 471 6.27 3.32 15.72
N GLU A 472 6.75 4.07 16.71
CA GLU A 472 7.24 5.43 16.55
C GLU A 472 8.54 5.57 17.31
N PHE A 473 9.63 5.89 16.59
CA PHE A 473 10.93 6.08 17.21
C PHE A 473 11.03 7.44 17.90
N ALA A 474 11.65 7.45 19.08
CA ALA A 474 12.06 8.70 19.72
C ALA A 474 13.08 9.46 18.85
N PRO A 475 13.16 10.80 18.95
CA PRO A 475 14.31 11.52 18.45
C PRO A 475 15.61 10.88 18.95
N GLY A 476 16.60 10.67 18.05
CA GLY A 476 17.82 9.92 18.38
C GLY A 476 17.71 8.41 18.31
N ARG A 477 16.50 7.86 18.11
CA ARG A 477 16.22 6.44 17.86
C ARG A 477 16.78 5.46 18.88
N ALA A 478 17.15 5.92 20.09
CA ALA A 478 17.61 5.02 21.16
C ALA A 478 16.48 4.16 21.71
N THR A 479 15.25 4.66 21.63
CA THR A 479 14.03 4.02 22.08
C THR A 479 12.91 4.20 21.07
N PHE A 480 11.86 3.40 21.17
CA PHE A 480 10.64 3.57 20.37
C PHE A 480 9.41 3.20 21.19
N LEU A 481 8.28 3.81 20.86
CA LEU A 481 6.98 3.35 21.30
C LEU A 481 6.53 2.24 20.37
N ASP A 482 6.21 1.11 20.96
CA ASP A 482 5.60 -0.05 20.33
C ASP A 482 4.13 -0.09 20.72
N ARG A 483 3.24 0.03 19.75
CA ARG A 483 1.80 -0.10 19.96
C ARG A 483 1.33 -1.34 19.22
N TRP A 484 0.76 -2.29 19.94
CA TRP A 484 0.25 -3.52 19.34
C TRP A 484 -1.17 -3.82 19.80
N SER A 485 -1.91 -4.46 18.94
CA SER A 485 -3.25 -4.93 19.23
C SER A 485 -3.55 -6.21 18.44
N ARG A 486 -4.65 -6.82 18.79
CA ARG A 486 -5.20 -7.99 18.12
C ARG A 486 -6.69 -7.77 17.92
N VAL A 487 -7.34 -8.46 16.99
CA VAL A 487 -8.76 -8.24 16.72
C VAL A 487 -9.66 -8.36 17.97
N ASP A 488 -9.24 -9.18 18.93
CA ASP A 488 -9.93 -9.47 20.19
C ASP A 488 -9.35 -8.73 21.41
N GLN A 489 -8.29 -7.93 21.22
CA GLN A 489 -7.59 -7.25 22.32
C GLN A 489 -7.29 -5.80 21.94
N PRO A 490 -7.77 -4.82 22.75
CA PRO A 490 -7.41 -3.42 22.63
C PRO A 490 -5.90 -3.18 22.66
N ALA A 491 -5.49 -2.02 22.13
CA ALA A 491 -4.07 -1.71 21.99
C ALA A 491 -3.34 -1.65 23.34
N VAL A 492 -2.12 -2.16 23.34
CA VAL A 492 -1.11 -1.98 24.37
C VAL A 492 -0.01 -1.12 23.79
N THR A 493 0.40 -0.08 24.52
CA THR A 493 1.52 0.78 24.14
C THR A 493 2.66 0.58 25.12
N GLU A 494 3.84 0.29 24.59
CA GLU A 494 5.05 -0.03 25.34
C GLU A 494 6.20 0.85 24.88
N LEU A 495 7.08 1.25 25.80
CA LEU A 495 8.35 1.90 25.50
C LEU A 495 9.45 0.84 25.48
N ARG A 496 10.17 0.74 24.36
CA ARG A 496 11.20 -0.29 24.14
C ARG A 496 12.53 0.30 23.70
N ARG A 497 13.63 -0.42 23.96
CA ARG A 497 14.96 -0.08 23.46
C ARG A 497 15.10 -0.48 22.00
N SER A 498 15.71 0.37 21.20
CA SER A 498 15.92 0.08 19.77
C SER A 498 17.08 -0.90 19.52
N THR A 499 17.93 -1.12 20.51
CA THR A 499 19.10 -2.02 20.39
C THR A 499 18.72 -3.50 20.39
N ASP A 500 17.75 -3.89 21.22
CA ASP A 500 17.41 -5.30 21.46
C ASP A 500 15.90 -5.57 21.65
N GLY A 501 15.08 -4.51 21.58
CA GLY A 501 13.64 -4.61 21.78
C GLY A 501 13.22 -4.82 23.24
N SER A 502 14.16 -4.73 24.22
CA SER A 502 13.83 -4.91 25.61
C SER A 502 12.82 -3.87 26.11
N LEU A 503 11.84 -4.34 26.87
CA LEU A 503 10.80 -3.50 27.46
C LEU A 503 11.41 -2.57 28.52
N ILE A 504 11.15 -1.27 28.39
CA ILE A 504 11.47 -0.27 29.42
C ILE A 504 10.27 -0.14 30.36
N CYS A 505 9.08 0.09 29.82
CA CYS A 505 7.83 0.12 30.58
C CYS A 505 6.62 -0.09 29.66
N GLU A 506 5.52 -0.59 30.24
CA GLU A 506 4.19 -0.46 29.63
C GLU A 506 3.73 1.00 29.86
N VAL A 507 3.40 1.69 28.78
CA VAL A 507 2.94 3.09 28.81
C VAL A 507 1.45 3.13 29.10
N GLU A 508 0.65 2.41 28.29
CA GLU A 508 -0.79 2.29 28.45
C GLU A 508 -1.30 0.95 27.92
N ARG A 509 -2.41 0.53 28.52
CA ARG A 509 -3.17 -0.63 28.06
C ARG A 509 -4.62 -0.23 27.83
N GLY A 510 -5.14 -0.50 26.64
CA GLY A 510 -6.50 -0.20 26.29
C GLY A 510 -7.52 -0.90 27.20
N ASP A 511 -8.46 -0.13 27.71
CA ASP A 511 -9.53 -0.61 28.58
C ASP A 511 -10.85 -0.66 27.83
N ALA A 512 -11.36 -1.86 27.58
CA ALA A 512 -12.65 -2.13 26.94
C ALA A 512 -13.76 -2.48 27.93
N THR A 513 -13.57 -2.31 29.26
CA THR A 513 -14.55 -2.70 30.28
C THR A 513 -15.92 -2.08 30.01
N ALA A 514 -15.97 -0.77 29.70
CA ALA A 514 -17.21 -0.07 29.39
C ALA A 514 -17.86 -0.54 28.07
N LEU A 515 -17.05 -0.99 27.11
CA LEU A 515 -17.55 -1.57 25.88
C LEU A 515 -18.15 -2.97 26.14
N LEU A 516 -17.47 -3.82 26.89
CA LEU A 516 -17.96 -5.16 27.24
C LEU A 516 -19.24 -5.11 28.05
N ALA A 517 -19.42 -4.09 28.90
CA ALA A 517 -20.65 -3.86 29.65
C ALA A 517 -21.89 -3.57 28.78
N THR A 518 -21.69 -3.19 27.49
CA THR A 518 -22.80 -3.03 26.53
C THR A 518 -23.33 -4.36 25.97
N GLY A 519 -22.70 -5.48 26.29
CA GLY A 519 -22.94 -6.79 25.67
C GLY A 519 -22.10 -7.04 24.42
N TRP A 520 -21.25 -6.08 24.03
CA TRP A 520 -20.30 -6.28 22.95
C TRP A 520 -19.37 -7.46 23.26
N ARG A 521 -19.13 -8.32 22.27
CA ARG A 521 -18.27 -9.49 22.40
C ARG A 521 -17.06 -9.36 21.51
N ALA A 522 -15.87 -9.71 21.98
CA ALA A 522 -14.69 -9.78 21.13
C ALA A 522 -14.90 -10.78 19.98
N PRO A 523 -14.35 -10.52 18.77
CA PRO A 523 -14.31 -11.52 17.72
C PRO A 523 -13.57 -12.78 18.21
N GLU A 524 -14.09 -13.95 17.84
CA GLU A 524 -13.38 -15.21 18.10
C GLU A 524 -12.47 -15.53 16.94
N ARG A 525 -11.18 -15.71 17.20
CA ARG A 525 -10.20 -16.16 16.21
C ARG A 525 -10.31 -17.67 16.06
N PHE A 526 -10.40 -18.14 14.83
CA PHE A 526 -10.44 -19.57 14.55
C PHE A 526 -9.51 -19.93 13.40
N VAL A 527 -8.85 -21.07 13.52
CA VAL A 527 -7.93 -21.60 12.51
C VAL A 527 -8.35 -23.01 12.14
N ALA A 528 -8.39 -23.31 10.85
CA ALA A 528 -8.64 -24.63 10.34
C ALA A 528 -7.69 -24.97 9.19
N LYS A 529 -7.57 -26.24 8.83
CA LYS A 529 -6.78 -26.66 7.67
C LYS A 529 -7.51 -26.33 6.37
N GLY A 530 -6.75 -25.83 5.40
CA GLY A 530 -7.23 -25.52 4.05
C GLY A 530 -7.44 -26.77 3.20
N ARG A 531 -7.63 -26.54 1.90
CA ARG A 531 -7.90 -27.59 0.87
C ARG A 531 -6.85 -28.69 0.81
N ASP A 532 -5.61 -28.35 1.14
CA ASP A 532 -4.46 -29.27 1.15
C ASP A 532 -4.30 -30.05 2.46
N GLN A 533 -5.18 -29.85 3.44
CA GLN A 533 -5.17 -30.43 4.78
C GLN A 533 -3.91 -30.15 5.62
N THR A 534 -3.07 -29.23 5.16
CA THR A 534 -1.79 -28.86 5.81
C THR A 534 -1.70 -27.39 6.15
N THR A 535 -2.11 -26.51 5.24
CA THR A 535 -2.01 -25.05 5.40
C THR A 535 -3.06 -24.53 6.36
N ASP A 536 -2.64 -23.72 7.33
CA ASP A 536 -3.53 -23.06 8.27
C ASP A 536 -4.26 -21.89 7.58
N ILE A 537 -5.57 -21.92 7.63
CA ILE A 537 -6.48 -20.86 7.17
C ILE A 537 -7.02 -20.14 8.40
N HIS A 538 -6.80 -18.84 8.42
CA HIS A 538 -7.19 -17.98 9.52
C HIS A 538 -8.49 -17.26 9.23
N GLY A 539 -9.33 -17.12 10.25
CA GLY A 539 -10.59 -16.41 10.16
C GLY A 539 -11.06 -15.93 11.52
N ILE A 540 -12.14 -15.15 11.50
CA ILE A 540 -12.81 -14.65 12.70
C ILE A 540 -14.30 -14.94 12.64
N ILE A 541 -14.90 -15.08 13.84
CA ILE A 541 -16.32 -15.29 14.05
C ILE A 541 -16.85 -14.15 14.93
N LEU A 542 -17.89 -13.49 14.47
CA LEU A 542 -18.59 -12.42 15.18
C LEU A 542 -20.00 -12.90 15.56
N ARG A 543 -20.28 -12.97 16.85
CA ARG A 543 -21.60 -13.30 17.36
C ARG A 543 -22.36 -12.04 17.75
N PRO A 544 -23.70 -11.99 17.63
CA PRO A 544 -24.52 -10.87 18.09
C PRO A 544 -24.40 -10.65 19.60
N THR A 545 -24.74 -9.44 20.08
CA THR A 545 -24.70 -9.11 21.51
C THR A 545 -25.65 -9.98 22.35
N HIS A 546 -26.78 -10.35 21.77
CA HIS A 546 -27.82 -11.21 22.38
C HIS A 546 -27.69 -12.69 22.01
N PHE A 547 -26.49 -13.14 21.69
CA PHE A 547 -26.19 -14.51 21.31
C PHE A 547 -26.68 -15.53 22.34
N ASP A 548 -27.44 -16.53 21.86
CA ASP A 548 -27.94 -17.67 22.60
C ASP A 548 -27.34 -18.97 22.08
N PRO A 549 -26.47 -19.64 22.83
CA PRO A 549 -25.76 -20.84 22.36
C PRO A 549 -26.70 -22.04 22.10
N SER A 550 -27.94 -21.99 22.52
CA SER A 550 -28.93 -23.05 22.25
C SER A 550 -29.60 -22.94 20.86
N LYS A 551 -29.37 -21.83 20.16
CA LYS A 551 -29.95 -21.54 18.84
C LYS A 551 -28.96 -21.75 17.72
N LYS A 552 -29.50 -22.04 16.54
CA LYS A 552 -28.74 -22.01 15.29
C LYS A 552 -28.92 -20.68 14.57
N TYR A 553 -27.83 -20.15 14.06
CA TYR A 553 -27.79 -18.85 13.37
C TYR A 553 -27.36 -19.05 11.92
N PRO A 554 -28.05 -18.47 10.95
CA PRO A 554 -27.51 -18.36 9.59
C PRO A 554 -26.16 -17.68 9.62
N VAL A 555 -25.26 -18.09 8.75
CA VAL A 555 -23.90 -17.53 8.65
C VAL A 555 -23.84 -16.56 7.48
N ILE A 556 -23.23 -15.38 7.70
CA ILE A 556 -22.90 -14.46 6.62
C ILE A 556 -21.37 -14.32 6.57
N GLU A 557 -20.79 -14.67 5.44
CA GLU A 557 -19.38 -14.43 5.16
C GLU A 557 -19.20 -13.06 4.52
N LYS A 558 -18.32 -12.23 5.09
CA LYS A 558 -17.78 -11.05 4.44
C LYS A 558 -16.54 -11.44 3.69
N ILE A 559 -16.54 -11.26 2.37
CA ILE A 559 -15.41 -11.63 1.50
C ILE A 559 -14.81 -10.40 0.82
N TYR A 560 -13.49 -10.43 0.64
CA TYR A 560 -12.81 -9.61 -0.36
C TYR A 560 -12.02 -10.51 -1.32
N ALA A 561 -11.07 -11.28 -0.81
CA ALA A 561 -10.24 -12.25 -1.54
C ALA A 561 -9.42 -11.65 -2.69
N GLY A 562 -9.14 -10.36 -2.67
CA GLY A 562 -8.25 -9.73 -3.64
C GLY A 562 -6.81 -10.19 -3.43
N PRO A 563 -6.05 -10.44 -4.51
CA PRO A 563 -4.69 -10.95 -4.40
C PRO A 563 -3.67 -9.95 -3.82
N GLN A 564 -4.03 -8.67 -3.71
CA GLN A 564 -3.10 -7.63 -3.26
C GLN A 564 -2.81 -7.62 -1.76
N ASP A 565 -3.67 -8.22 -0.91
CA ASP A 565 -3.47 -8.19 0.54
C ASP A 565 -4.15 -9.39 1.23
N HIS A 566 -4.10 -9.44 2.57
CA HIS A 566 -4.95 -10.23 3.45
C HIS A 566 -6.08 -9.35 4.00
N PHE A 567 -7.20 -9.94 4.40
CA PHE A 567 -8.40 -9.18 4.75
C PHE A 567 -9.01 -9.52 6.10
N VAL A 568 -8.64 -10.62 6.72
CA VAL A 568 -9.03 -10.88 8.11
C VAL A 568 -8.41 -9.80 9.00
N PRO A 569 -9.22 -9.04 9.77
CA PRO A 569 -8.72 -7.99 10.63
C PRO A 569 -7.71 -8.51 11.65
N GLN A 570 -6.59 -7.82 11.77
CA GLN A 570 -5.51 -8.18 12.68
C GLN A 570 -5.39 -7.23 13.88
N THR A 571 -6.12 -6.12 13.88
CA THR A 571 -6.09 -5.11 14.94
C THR A 571 -7.46 -4.92 15.56
N PHE A 572 -7.49 -4.46 16.80
CA PHE A 572 -8.74 -4.17 17.50
C PHE A 572 -9.55 -3.08 16.79
N SER A 573 -10.82 -3.36 16.58
CA SER A 573 -11.78 -2.37 16.11
C SER A 573 -13.20 -2.78 16.54
N LEU A 574 -14.10 -1.81 16.58
CA LEU A 574 -15.50 -2.07 16.96
C LEU A 574 -16.24 -2.92 15.91
N MET A 575 -15.79 -2.94 14.66
CA MET A 575 -16.40 -3.64 13.52
C MET A 575 -17.91 -3.36 13.42
N THR A 576 -18.28 -2.11 13.60
CA THR A 576 -19.68 -1.69 13.85
C THR A 576 -20.62 -2.13 12.73
N ARG A 577 -20.22 -1.96 11.45
CA ARG A 577 -21.07 -2.33 10.30
C ARG A 577 -21.33 -3.84 10.22
N ASP A 578 -20.31 -4.65 10.42
CA ASP A 578 -20.44 -6.12 10.36
C ASP A 578 -21.28 -6.61 11.55
N ARG A 579 -21.12 -5.97 12.72
CA ARG A 579 -21.92 -6.28 13.92
C ARG A 579 -23.38 -5.86 13.79
N GLN A 580 -23.68 -4.75 13.13
CA GLN A 580 -25.08 -4.36 12.85
C GLN A 580 -25.81 -5.45 12.06
N ILE A 581 -25.14 -6.09 11.10
CA ILE A 581 -25.69 -7.25 10.39
C ILE A 581 -25.87 -8.42 11.35
N GLY A 582 -24.90 -8.70 12.21
CA GLY A 582 -24.98 -9.75 13.24
C GLY A 582 -26.18 -9.57 14.18
N GLU A 583 -26.48 -8.31 14.57
CA GLU A 583 -27.63 -8.01 15.46
C GLU A 583 -28.97 -8.41 14.88
N LEU A 584 -29.08 -8.60 13.57
CA LEU A 584 -30.29 -9.10 12.91
C LEU A 584 -30.45 -10.63 13.05
N GLY A 585 -29.61 -11.28 13.84
CA GLY A 585 -29.68 -12.72 14.10
C GLY A 585 -28.79 -13.56 13.20
N PHE A 586 -27.65 -13.01 12.74
CA PHE A 586 -26.62 -13.72 11.97
C PHE A 586 -25.34 -13.92 12.78
N ILE A 587 -24.61 -14.97 12.48
CA ILE A 587 -23.18 -15.06 12.80
C ILE A 587 -22.40 -14.58 11.59
N MET A 588 -21.52 -13.60 11.80
CA MET A 588 -20.67 -13.07 10.74
C MET A 588 -19.31 -13.76 10.77
N VAL A 589 -18.76 -14.07 9.61
CA VAL A 589 -17.39 -14.60 9.49
C VAL A 589 -16.59 -13.81 8.45
N GLN A 590 -15.28 -13.78 8.64
CA GLN A 590 -14.31 -13.29 7.64
C GLN A 590 -13.12 -14.21 7.63
N ILE A 591 -12.69 -14.67 6.45
CA ILE A 591 -11.70 -15.73 6.27
C ILE A 591 -10.72 -15.31 5.17
N ASP A 592 -9.43 -15.66 5.28
CA ASP A 592 -8.44 -15.52 4.21
C ASP A 592 -8.05 -16.92 3.69
N GLY A 593 -8.52 -17.25 2.48
CA GLY A 593 -8.15 -18.46 1.77
C GLY A 593 -6.90 -18.30 0.91
N MET A 594 -6.43 -19.38 0.31
CA MET A 594 -5.33 -19.34 -0.65
C MET A 594 -5.68 -18.42 -1.83
N GLY A 595 -4.66 -17.73 -2.37
CA GLY A 595 -4.82 -16.70 -3.38
C GLY A 595 -4.71 -15.28 -2.82
N THR A 596 -4.82 -15.09 -1.49
CA THR A 596 -4.49 -13.82 -0.83
C THR A 596 -2.98 -13.69 -0.55
N ASN A 597 -2.53 -12.48 -0.18
CA ASN A 597 -1.10 -12.15 -0.10
C ASN A 597 -0.45 -12.45 1.28
N TRP A 598 0.84 -12.17 1.39
CA TRP A 598 1.68 -12.14 2.59
C TRP A 598 1.92 -13.50 3.26
N ARG A 599 1.86 -14.56 2.47
CA ARG A 599 2.25 -15.92 2.82
C ARG A 599 3.32 -16.42 1.84
N HIS A 600 3.66 -17.70 1.89
CA HIS A 600 4.50 -18.34 0.88
C HIS A 600 3.94 -18.11 -0.54
N LYS A 601 4.82 -17.97 -1.52
CA LYS A 601 4.44 -17.68 -2.90
C LYS A 601 3.43 -18.69 -3.46
N SER A 602 3.54 -19.99 -3.15
CA SER A 602 2.57 -20.98 -3.59
C SER A 602 1.15 -20.79 -3.04
N PHE A 603 1.00 -20.17 -1.86
CA PHE A 603 -0.29 -19.76 -1.31
C PHE A 603 -0.90 -18.61 -2.14
N HIS A 604 -0.07 -17.64 -2.51
CA HIS A 604 -0.47 -16.49 -3.30
C HIS A 604 -0.75 -16.89 -4.77
N ASP A 605 0.07 -17.74 -5.36
CA ASP A 605 -0.02 -18.13 -6.77
C ASP A 605 -1.32 -18.85 -7.14
N VAL A 606 -2.12 -19.31 -6.18
CA VAL A 606 -3.45 -19.90 -6.43
C VAL A 606 -4.36 -18.93 -7.19
N CYS A 607 -4.15 -17.61 -7.03
CA CYS A 607 -4.93 -16.59 -7.75
C CYS A 607 -4.55 -16.45 -9.24
N TRP A 608 -3.36 -16.94 -9.66
CA TRP A 608 -2.84 -16.73 -11.01
C TRP A 608 -3.72 -17.32 -12.08
N LYS A 609 -4.24 -16.47 -12.98
CA LYS A 609 -5.23 -16.80 -14.02
C LYS A 609 -6.47 -17.50 -13.45
N ASN A 610 -6.73 -17.34 -12.16
CA ASN A 610 -7.69 -18.13 -11.38
C ASN A 610 -8.42 -17.30 -10.31
N LEU A 611 -8.73 -16.03 -10.61
CA LEU A 611 -9.41 -15.13 -9.66
C LEU A 611 -10.78 -15.63 -9.20
N HIS A 612 -11.42 -16.53 -9.98
CA HIS A 612 -12.71 -17.12 -9.63
C HIS A 612 -12.62 -18.10 -8.45
N ASP A 613 -11.44 -18.66 -8.15
CA ASP A 613 -11.24 -19.55 -6.99
C ASP A 613 -11.50 -18.83 -5.66
N ALA A 614 -11.01 -17.59 -5.53
CA ALA A 614 -11.21 -16.72 -4.35
C ALA A 614 -11.00 -17.43 -2.99
N GLY A 615 -10.29 -18.57 -2.97
CA GLY A 615 -10.09 -19.40 -1.79
C GLY A 615 -11.33 -20.19 -1.33
N PHE A 616 -12.34 -20.39 -2.15
CA PHE A 616 -13.58 -21.08 -1.75
C PHE A 616 -13.38 -22.47 -1.18
N PRO A 617 -12.55 -23.36 -1.74
CA PRO A 617 -12.31 -24.66 -1.12
C PRO A 617 -11.79 -24.55 0.32
N ASP A 618 -10.93 -23.55 0.60
CA ASP A 618 -10.38 -23.29 1.94
C ASP A 618 -11.44 -22.73 2.89
N ARG A 619 -12.24 -21.77 2.41
CA ARG A 619 -13.33 -21.12 3.15
C ARG A 619 -14.39 -22.11 3.56
N MET A 620 -14.82 -22.96 2.63
CA MET A 620 -15.80 -24.02 2.92
C MET A 620 -15.24 -25.07 3.90
N ALA A 621 -13.97 -25.45 3.76
CA ALA A 621 -13.31 -26.35 4.72
C ALA A 621 -13.27 -25.72 6.12
N TRP A 622 -12.89 -24.44 6.19
CA TRP A 622 -12.84 -23.67 7.44
C TRP A 622 -14.23 -23.58 8.09
N LEU A 623 -15.27 -23.24 7.33
CA LEU A 623 -16.65 -23.15 7.83
C LEU A 623 -17.16 -24.50 8.35
N LYS A 624 -16.87 -25.60 7.66
CA LYS A 624 -17.22 -26.96 8.11
C LYS A 624 -16.50 -27.32 9.43
N ALA A 625 -15.22 -26.99 9.55
CA ALA A 625 -14.45 -27.19 10.79
C ALA A 625 -14.97 -26.29 11.94
N ALA A 626 -15.31 -25.04 11.62
CA ALA A 626 -15.91 -24.11 12.59
C ALA A 626 -17.26 -24.62 13.10
N ALA A 627 -18.15 -25.08 12.21
CA ALA A 627 -19.47 -25.63 12.61
C ALA A 627 -19.36 -26.92 13.42
N ALA A 628 -18.34 -27.76 13.16
CA ALA A 628 -18.08 -28.94 13.98
C ALA A 628 -17.66 -28.56 15.41
N ARG A 629 -17.01 -27.42 15.61
CA ARG A 629 -16.62 -26.89 16.91
C ARG A 629 -17.69 -26.05 17.59
N PHE A 630 -18.46 -25.31 16.79
CA PHE A 630 -19.47 -24.34 17.20
C PHE A 630 -20.80 -24.69 16.54
N PRO A 631 -21.61 -25.57 17.15
CA PRO A 631 -22.81 -26.13 16.53
C PRO A 631 -23.93 -25.09 16.28
N GLU A 632 -23.79 -23.89 16.81
CA GLU A 632 -24.69 -22.75 16.55
C GLU A 632 -24.54 -22.19 15.12
N LEU A 633 -23.46 -22.47 14.39
CA LEU A 633 -23.29 -22.11 12.98
C LEU A 633 -24.17 -23.02 12.11
N ASP A 634 -25.13 -22.43 11.42
CA ASP A 634 -26.04 -23.16 10.53
C ASP A 634 -25.55 -23.11 9.09
N LEU A 635 -24.87 -24.16 8.66
CA LEU A 635 -24.33 -24.26 7.30
C LEU A 635 -25.39 -24.60 6.22
N GLU A 636 -26.63 -24.87 6.60
CA GLU A 636 -27.74 -24.95 5.64
C GLU A 636 -28.20 -23.55 5.19
N ARG A 637 -27.75 -22.49 5.87
CA ARG A 637 -28.13 -21.10 5.61
C ARG A 637 -26.89 -20.21 5.61
N VAL A 638 -26.07 -20.31 4.56
CA VAL A 638 -24.86 -19.51 4.40
C VAL A 638 -25.09 -18.44 3.33
N GLY A 639 -24.94 -17.19 3.69
CA GLY A 639 -24.90 -16.05 2.78
C GLY A 639 -23.47 -15.49 2.68
N ILE A 640 -23.24 -14.70 1.63
CA ILE A 640 -21.93 -14.06 1.39
C ILE A 640 -22.13 -12.64 0.85
N TYR A 641 -21.26 -11.70 1.24
CA TYR A 641 -21.25 -10.37 0.62
C TYR A 641 -19.88 -9.78 0.49
N GLY A 642 -19.71 -8.90 -0.50
CA GLY A 642 -18.47 -8.16 -0.69
C GLY A 642 -18.59 -7.04 -1.72
N GLY A 643 -17.63 -6.13 -1.70
CA GLY A 643 -17.52 -5.03 -2.65
C GLY A 643 -16.23 -5.11 -3.46
N SER A 644 -16.19 -4.54 -4.68
CA SER A 644 -15.04 -4.55 -5.56
C SER A 644 -14.59 -5.99 -5.90
N ALA A 645 -13.34 -6.40 -5.64
CA ALA A 645 -12.91 -7.79 -5.76
C ALA A 645 -13.79 -8.74 -4.91
N GLY A 646 -14.25 -8.28 -3.74
CA GLY A 646 -15.21 -9.01 -2.91
C GLY A 646 -16.59 -9.14 -3.56
N GLY A 647 -17.03 -8.16 -4.35
CA GLY A 647 -18.26 -8.24 -5.13
C GLY A 647 -18.17 -9.27 -6.25
N GLN A 648 -17.03 -9.31 -6.94
CA GLN A 648 -16.72 -10.36 -7.91
C GLN A 648 -16.76 -11.74 -7.25
N SER A 649 -16.08 -11.89 -6.11
CA SER A 649 -16.03 -13.14 -5.35
C SER A 649 -17.41 -13.55 -4.82
N ALA A 650 -18.19 -12.62 -4.25
CA ALA A 650 -19.52 -12.93 -3.72
C ALA A 650 -20.46 -13.45 -4.82
N MET A 651 -20.42 -12.87 -6.02
CA MET A 651 -21.21 -13.37 -7.16
C MET A 651 -20.72 -14.75 -7.62
N ARG A 652 -19.42 -14.98 -7.68
CA ARG A 652 -18.83 -16.28 -8.05
C ARG A 652 -19.19 -17.37 -7.05
N ALA A 653 -19.25 -17.07 -5.75
CA ALA A 653 -19.68 -18.00 -4.72
C ALA A 653 -21.05 -18.61 -5.05
N LEU A 654 -21.99 -17.76 -5.44
CA LEU A 654 -23.35 -18.22 -5.76
C LEU A 654 -23.41 -19.01 -7.08
N ILE A 655 -22.58 -18.64 -8.07
CA ILE A 655 -22.55 -19.30 -9.37
C ILE A 655 -21.87 -20.68 -9.28
N ASP A 656 -20.71 -20.77 -8.63
CA ASP A 656 -19.89 -21.97 -8.63
C ASP A 656 -20.17 -22.90 -7.43
N HIS A 657 -20.68 -22.33 -6.32
CA HIS A 657 -20.88 -23.01 -5.04
C HIS A 657 -22.28 -22.73 -4.46
N GLY A 658 -23.31 -22.63 -5.33
CA GLY A 658 -24.70 -22.40 -4.92
C GLY A 658 -25.31 -23.54 -4.12
N ASP A 659 -24.67 -24.69 -4.07
CA ASP A 659 -24.99 -25.79 -3.17
C ASP A 659 -24.56 -25.50 -1.72
N PHE A 660 -23.63 -24.57 -1.51
CA PHE A 660 -23.14 -24.17 -0.20
C PHE A 660 -23.58 -22.75 0.19
N TYR A 661 -23.48 -21.77 -0.73
CA TYR A 661 -23.90 -20.38 -0.52
C TYR A 661 -25.29 -20.16 -1.11
N GLN A 662 -26.31 -19.92 -0.26
CA GLN A 662 -27.70 -19.77 -0.67
C GLN A 662 -28.08 -18.34 -1.08
N ALA A 663 -27.30 -17.34 -0.65
CA ALA A 663 -27.55 -15.93 -0.96
C ALA A 663 -26.25 -15.15 -1.12
N ALA A 664 -26.22 -14.21 -2.05
CA ALA A 664 -25.08 -13.31 -2.23
C ALA A 664 -25.51 -11.85 -2.38
N ALA A 665 -24.72 -10.92 -1.83
CA ALA A 665 -24.83 -9.51 -2.14
C ALA A 665 -23.47 -9.03 -2.71
N ALA A 666 -23.48 -8.61 -3.98
CA ALA A 666 -22.30 -8.19 -4.71
C ALA A 666 -22.40 -6.70 -5.04
N ASP A 667 -21.44 -5.91 -4.56
CA ASP A 667 -21.35 -4.48 -4.83
C ASP A 667 -20.12 -4.19 -5.71
N CYS A 668 -20.32 -3.41 -6.78
CA CYS A 668 -19.29 -2.90 -7.71
C CYS A 668 -18.23 -3.94 -8.15
N GLY A 669 -18.61 -5.21 -8.31
CA GLY A 669 -17.69 -6.29 -8.67
C GLY A 669 -17.22 -6.23 -10.13
N CYS A 670 -15.96 -6.57 -10.36
CA CYS A 670 -15.43 -6.80 -11.71
C CYS A 670 -15.84 -8.19 -12.19
N HIS A 671 -17.02 -8.31 -12.81
CA HIS A 671 -17.56 -9.59 -13.27
C HIS A 671 -17.00 -10.04 -14.63
N ASP A 672 -16.26 -9.19 -15.32
CA ASP A 672 -15.51 -9.50 -16.54
C ASP A 672 -14.11 -8.90 -16.47
N ASN A 673 -13.12 -9.76 -16.26
CA ASN A 673 -11.71 -9.35 -16.14
C ASN A 673 -11.14 -8.66 -17.39
N ARG A 674 -11.83 -8.68 -18.52
CA ARG A 674 -11.46 -7.93 -19.75
C ARG A 674 -11.89 -6.47 -19.70
N MET A 675 -12.68 -6.05 -18.69
CA MET A 675 -13.35 -4.75 -18.63
C MET A 675 -12.88 -3.86 -17.48
N ASP A 676 -12.09 -4.37 -16.56
CA ASP A 676 -11.57 -3.60 -15.43
C ASP A 676 -10.17 -3.04 -15.75
N LYS A 677 -9.55 -2.44 -14.76
CA LYS A 677 -8.26 -1.74 -14.85
C LYS A 677 -7.18 -2.65 -15.42
N ILE A 678 -6.47 -2.16 -16.41
CA ILE A 678 -5.41 -2.91 -17.10
C ILE A 678 -4.36 -3.45 -16.12
N TRP A 679 -3.88 -2.61 -15.18
CA TRP A 679 -2.83 -2.98 -14.23
C TRP A 679 -3.26 -4.11 -13.28
N TRP A 680 -4.54 -4.10 -12.81
CA TRP A 680 -5.07 -5.13 -11.93
C TRP A 680 -5.17 -6.48 -12.64
N ASN A 681 -5.81 -6.48 -13.80
CA ASN A 681 -6.11 -7.72 -14.48
C ASN A 681 -4.86 -8.33 -15.13
N GLU A 682 -3.98 -7.54 -15.72
CA GLU A 682 -2.75 -8.08 -16.31
C GLU A 682 -1.79 -8.63 -15.24
N GLN A 683 -1.80 -8.06 -14.03
CA GLN A 683 -0.98 -8.58 -12.94
C GLN A 683 -1.42 -9.98 -12.49
N TRP A 684 -2.72 -10.21 -12.36
CA TRP A 684 -3.24 -11.46 -11.79
C TRP A 684 -3.72 -12.47 -12.84
N MET A 685 -4.13 -12.00 -14.01
CA MET A 685 -4.65 -12.84 -15.11
C MET A 685 -3.65 -13.00 -16.26
N GLY A 686 -2.52 -12.30 -16.20
CA GLY A 686 -1.53 -12.26 -17.27
C GLY A 686 -1.92 -11.37 -18.44
N TRP A 687 -0.98 -11.11 -19.32
CA TRP A 687 -1.22 -10.35 -20.54
C TRP A 687 -2.00 -11.20 -21.55
N PRO A 688 -3.25 -10.82 -21.92
CA PRO A 688 -4.14 -11.70 -22.69
C PRO A 688 -3.77 -11.86 -24.16
N VAL A 689 -2.78 -11.08 -24.65
CA VAL A 689 -2.33 -11.11 -26.06
C VAL A 689 -1.04 -11.93 -26.20
N ASP A 690 -0.51 -12.48 -25.11
CA ASP A 690 0.60 -13.41 -25.17
C ASP A 690 0.14 -14.73 -25.80
N ALA A 691 0.89 -15.20 -26.80
CA ALA A 691 0.53 -16.38 -27.60
C ALA A 691 0.77 -17.73 -26.88
N SER A 692 1.13 -17.72 -25.58
CA SER A 692 1.40 -18.92 -24.78
C SER A 692 0.17 -19.47 -24.07
#